data_da62dbf3f133b57c8603fa615747691b
#
_entry.id   da62dbf3f133b57c8603fa615747691b
#
_cell.length_a   1.000
_cell.length_b   1.000
_cell.length_c   1.000
_cell.angle_alpha   90.00
_cell.angle_beta   90.00
_cell.angle_gamma   90.00
#
_symmetry.space_group_name_H-M   'P 1'
#
loop_
_entity.id
_entity.type
_entity.pdbx_description
1 polymer ?
#
loop_
_entity_poly.entity_id
_entity_poly.type
_entity_poly.pdbx_seq_one_letter_code
_entity_poly.pdbx_strand_id
1 'polypeptide(L)'
;MNILHPLVALLASTVFAGAVHAAPLDYPVTPRQPVSDSYFGTTVSENYRWIENTDSPEVKSWIAAQNTLTRGVIDALPHRAAIKKELLTMIGGGRVTRGGFAFAGGKLFAVKRQPPKNQAMIVVLDGHADLKSERLVLDANLLDPTGKTAIDWFEPSLDGNHVAVSLSKNGSEDGTLYIYETASGKQLPDVVPRVQYPTGGGSVAWNADGSGFFYTRYPQVDERPKEDANFFMQVYFHRLGTPVAQDEYVIGKDFPRIAEIKLSASEDGKYLLADVANGDGGEHAFFLRGNDAKWLRIADYTDGFRNAEFGRDGRLYALGLKDSPRGRIVALKLDTPGGGLPAATMVVAESDAVIETVVPTQSRLYVNYLVGGPSELRVFGLDGRPMGTLGAEPISSIRAGARLVGDAILFGSQSFVRAFAWFAYDPAKRGARPVKTRLSDAPVYAIKGGIPGVQVVREFARSKDGTKVPVNILYRKGGKRDGSQPMLLTGYGGYGHSLRPFFSRRAAFWLRHGGAFAVANLRGGGEYGQEWHLAGNLTKKQNVFDDFIASAQLLVERGYTAPDRLAIEGGSNGGLLMGAAMVQRPELYRAVVSHVGLYDMLRVELTPNGAFNVTEFGTIKDASQFKALYAYSPLHHVQDGTAYPAVLLTTGEHDGRVDPWMTYKMTARLQAANPAGRPVLLRVASDAGHGIGTSLASTIEQDADVFAFLFAQLGMH
;
A
#
# COMPACT_ATOMS: atom_id res chain seq x y z
N MET A 1 22.55 -85.89 -2.77
CA MET A 1 23.12 -84.69 -3.33
C MET A 1 22.29 -83.51 -2.79
N ASN A 2 22.78 -82.85 -1.77
CA ASN A 2 22.10 -81.77 -1.07
C ASN A 2 22.41 -80.45 -1.73
N ILE A 3 21.39 -79.65 -2.11
CA ILE A 3 21.55 -78.28 -2.54
C ILE A 3 20.90 -77.39 -1.48
N LEU A 4 21.77 -76.72 -0.69
CA LEU A 4 21.38 -75.64 0.24
C LEU A 4 21.06 -74.37 -0.53
N HIS A 5 19.90 -73.77 -0.26
CA HIS A 5 19.59 -72.40 -0.63
C HIS A 5 19.90 -71.46 0.54
N PRO A 6 20.56 -70.30 0.34
CA PRO A 6 20.71 -69.32 1.41
C PRO A 6 19.49 -68.41 1.49
N LEU A 7 18.90 -68.28 2.68
CA LEU A 7 17.91 -67.26 3.03
C LEU A 7 18.62 -65.89 3.09
N VAL A 8 18.21 -64.95 2.25
CA VAL A 8 18.59 -63.53 2.38
C VAL A 8 17.53 -62.85 3.28
N ALA A 9 17.93 -62.50 4.48
CA ALA A 9 17.11 -61.68 5.38
C ALA A 9 17.18 -60.21 4.94
N LEU A 10 16.04 -59.65 4.47
CA LEU A 10 15.87 -58.23 4.20
C LEU A 10 15.60 -57.50 5.52
N LEU A 11 16.59 -56.79 6.04
CA LEU A 11 16.41 -55.82 7.14
C LEU A 11 15.74 -54.56 6.57
N ALA A 12 14.45 -54.42 6.81
CA ALA A 12 13.72 -53.16 6.56
C ALA A 12 14.09 -52.18 7.68
N SER A 13 14.97 -51.20 7.34
CA SER A 13 15.26 -50.06 8.21
C SER A 13 14.08 -49.09 8.14
N THR A 14 13.19 -49.17 9.12
CA THR A 14 12.18 -48.11 9.35
C THR A 14 12.89 -46.86 9.89
N VAL A 15 13.12 -45.90 9.01
CA VAL A 15 13.53 -44.56 9.44
C VAL A 15 12.30 -43.90 10.07
N PHE A 16 12.23 -43.94 11.38
CA PHE A 16 11.38 -43.06 12.16
C PHE A 16 11.90 -41.63 11.96
N ALA A 17 11.25 -40.83 11.12
CA ALA A 17 11.40 -39.42 11.11
C ALA A 17 10.79 -38.87 12.41
N GLY A 18 11.56 -38.89 13.48
CA GLY A 18 11.21 -38.20 14.71
C GLY A 18 11.06 -36.72 14.41
N ALA A 19 9.88 -36.18 14.66
CA ALA A 19 9.67 -34.73 14.70
C ALA A 19 10.63 -34.18 15.78
N VAL A 20 11.69 -33.54 15.34
CA VAL A 20 12.57 -32.79 16.23
C VAL A 20 11.72 -31.62 16.76
N HIS A 21 11.16 -31.80 17.95
CA HIS A 21 10.61 -30.66 18.71
C HIS A 21 11.84 -29.79 19.04
N ALA A 22 11.98 -28.67 18.38
CA ALA A 22 12.95 -27.65 18.78
C ALA A 22 12.66 -27.30 20.24
N ALA A 23 13.71 -27.19 21.07
CA ALA A 23 13.55 -26.76 22.46
C ALA A 23 12.78 -25.41 22.49
N PRO A 24 11.96 -25.19 23.53
CA PRO A 24 11.28 -23.89 23.69
C PRO A 24 12.30 -22.74 23.61
N LEU A 25 11.91 -21.66 22.95
CA LEU A 25 12.76 -20.46 22.88
C LEU A 25 12.76 -19.77 24.26
N ASP A 26 13.94 -19.36 24.69
CA ASP A 26 14.11 -18.53 25.88
C ASP A 26 13.83 -17.06 25.52
N TYR A 27 12.57 -16.64 25.71
CA TYR A 27 12.13 -15.29 25.37
C TYR A 27 12.68 -14.27 26.39
N PRO A 28 13.05 -13.05 25.93
CA PRO A 28 13.39 -11.96 26.84
C PRO A 28 12.29 -11.72 27.87
N VAL A 29 12.69 -11.53 29.13
CA VAL A 29 11.74 -11.24 30.20
C VAL A 29 10.94 -9.98 29.87
N THR A 30 9.62 -10.09 29.88
CA THR A 30 8.69 -8.99 29.62
C THR A 30 7.83 -8.75 30.85
N PRO A 31 8.10 -7.71 31.66
CA PRO A 31 7.35 -7.44 32.88
C PRO A 31 5.87 -7.22 32.61
N ARG A 32 5.01 -7.84 33.43
CA ARG A 32 3.56 -7.60 33.42
C ARG A 32 3.26 -6.43 34.36
N GLN A 33 2.75 -5.34 33.83
CA GLN A 33 2.32 -4.16 34.58
C GLN A 33 0.82 -3.93 34.30
N PRO A 34 -0.10 -4.51 35.11
CA PRO A 34 -1.52 -4.45 34.84
C PRO A 34 -2.05 -3.03 34.87
N VAL A 35 -2.77 -2.66 33.79
CA VAL A 35 -3.49 -1.39 33.67
C VAL A 35 -4.90 -1.68 33.20
N SER A 36 -5.88 -0.95 33.71
CA SER A 36 -7.29 -1.11 33.34
C SER A 36 -7.90 0.21 32.92
N ASP A 37 -8.64 0.20 31.82
CA ASP A 37 -9.49 1.31 31.38
C ASP A 37 -10.97 0.90 31.45
N SER A 38 -11.85 1.87 31.56
CA SER A 38 -13.29 1.65 31.56
C SER A 38 -13.94 2.37 30.37
N TYR A 39 -14.68 1.62 29.58
CA TYR A 39 -15.41 2.11 28.41
C TYR A 39 -16.88 1.68 28.51
N PHE A 40 -17.80 2.63 28.65
CA PHE A 40 -19.25 2.36 28.68
C PHE A 40 -19.64 1.24 29.67
N GLY A 41 -19.00 1.19 30.85
CA GLY A 41 -19.23 0.16 31.88
C GLY A 41 -18.46 -1.15 31.66
N THR A 42 -17.70 -1.29 30.58
CA THR A 42 -16.81 -2.44 30.35
C THR A 42 -15.40 -2.11 30.81
N THR A 43 -14.86 -2.90 31.72
CA THR A 43 -13.45 -2.79 32.14
C THR A 43 -12.59 -3.63 31.23
N VAL A 44 -11.57 -3.04 30.62
CA VAL A 44 -10.58 -3.69 29.76
C VAL A 44 -9.22 -3.61 30.42
N SER A 45 -8.56 -4.75 30.62
CA SER A 45 -7.24 -4.82 31.27
C SER A 45 -6.18 -5.31 30.30
N GLU A 46 -4.98 -4.73 30.40
CA GLU A 46 -3.79 -5.14 29.66
C GLU A 46 -2.54 -5.11 30.54
N ASN A 47 -1.46 -5.78 30.11
CA ASN A 47 -0.24 -5.91 30.95
C ASN A 47 0.98 -5.20 30.37
N TYR A 48 0.90 -4.65 29.18
CA TYR A 48 2.09 -4.22 28.41
C TYR A 48 2.01 -2.77 27.93
N ARG A 49 1.19 -1.93 28.58
CA ARG A 49 1.06 -0.50 28.24
C ARG A 49 2.38 0.27 28.36
N TRP A 50 3.26 -0.14 29.27
CA TRP A 50 4.56 0.48 29.46
C TRP A 50 5.43 0.45 28.18
N ILE A 51 5.18 -0.49 27.28
CA ILE A 51 5.88 -0.63 25.98
C ILE A 51 5.53 0.54 25.03
N GLU A 52 4.44 1.25 25.23
CA GLU A 52 4.04 2.41 24.41
C GLU A 52 5.02 3.58 24.54
N ASN A 53 5.79 3.66 25.64
CA ASN A 53 6.85 4.64 25.79
C ASN A 53 8.14 4.16 25.09
N THR A 54 8.12 4.20 23.75
CA THR A 54 9.21 3.69 22.90
C THR A 54 10.55 4.41 23.11
N ASP A 55 10.53 5.62 23.70
CA ASP A 55 11.75 6.39 24.00
C ASP A 55 12.43 5.95 25.30
N SER A 56 11.73 5.19 26.16
CA SER A 56 12.32 4.75 27.43
C SER A 56 13.50 3.79 27.24
N PRO A 57 14.53 3.85 28.07
CA PRO A 57 15.66 2.93 28.03
C PRO A 57 15.25 1.46 28.23
N GLU A 58 14.20 1.22 29.01
CA GLU A 58 13.65 -0.11 29.26
C GLU A 58 13.09 -0.73 27.99
N VAL A 59 12.27 0.00 27.23
CA VAL A 59 11.68 -0.47 25.97
C VAL A 59 12.79 -0.66 24.91
N LYS A 60 13.74 0.26 24.80
CA LYS A 60 14.88 0.14 23.87
C LYS A 60 15.72 -1.12 24.18
N SER A 61 15.98 -1.40 25.46
CA SER A 61 16.68 -2.61 25.87
C SER A 61 15.90 -3.88 25.54
N TRP A 62 14.58 -3.87 25.77
CA TRP A 62 13.71 -4.99 25.43
C TRP A 62 13.67 -5.25 23.90
N ILE A 63 13.56 -4.21 23.07
CA ILE A 63 13.62 -4.31 21.61
C ILE A 63 14.96 -4.91 21.16
N ALA A 64 16.07 -4.47 21.73
CA ALA A 64 17.40 -5.00 21.40
C ALA A 64 17.50 -6.50 21.75
N ALA A 65 16.98 -6.92 22.90
CA ALA A 65 16.94 -8.32 23.31
C ALA A 65 16.05 -9.18 22.36
N GLN A 66 14.87 -8.67 21.96
CA GLN A 66 13.99 -9.34 20.99
C GLN A 66 14.66 -9.49 19.62
N ASN A 67 15.33 -8.43 19.12
CA ASN A 67 16.10 -8.50 17.88
C ASN A 67 17.25 -9.51 17.97
N THR A 68 17.95 -9.56 19.09
CA THR A 68 19.04 -10.53 19.32
C THR A 68 18.51 -11.97 19.25
N LEU A 69 17.40 -12.26 19.92
CA LEU A 69 16.73 -13.56 19.84
C LEU A 69 16.35 -13.89 18.39
N THR A 70 15.68 -12.96 17.72
CA THR A 70 15.22 -13.14 16.32
C THR A 70 16.39 -13.40 15.39
N ARG A 71 17.50 -12.65 15.50
CA ARG A 71 18.71 -12.90 14.72
C ARG A 71 19.30 -14.27 15.01
N GLY A 72 19.41 -14.65 16.31
CA GLY A 72 19.89 -15.98 16.69
C GLY A 72 19.11 -17.13 16.04
N VAL A 73 17.79 -16.98 15.96
CA VAL A 73 16.93 -17.99 15.33
C VAL A 73 17.03 -17.95 13.80
N ILE A 74 16.83 -16.78 13.19
CA ILE A 74 16.71 -16.66 11.73
C ILE A 74 18.06 -16.86 11.03
N ASP A 75 19.16 -16.34 11.59
CA ASP A 75 20.49 -16.47 11.01
C ASP A 75 21.01 -17.91 11.05
N ALA A 76 20.51 -18.72 11.99
CA ALA A 76 20.82 -20.13 12.07
C ALA A 76 20.03 -21.00 11.05
N LEU A 77 19.03 -20.44 10.35
CA LEU A 77 18.24 -21.20 9.38
C LEU A 77 19.09 -21.57 8.14
N PRO A 78 19.10 -22.84 7.72
CA PRO A 78 20.07 -23.37 6.75
C PRO A 78 20.00 -22.71 5.36
N HIS A 79 18.82 -22.23 4.95
CA HIS A 79 18.60 -21.72 3.60
C HIS A 79 18.69 -20.19 3.50
N ARG A 80 18.79 -19.45 4.62
CA ARG A 80 18.74 -17.99 4.63
C ARG A 80 19.76 -17.32 3.70
N ALA A 81 21.03 -17.76 3.76
CA ALA A 81 22.09 -17.20 2.94
C ALA A 81 21.85 -17.42 1.43
N ALA A 82 21.38 -18.59 1.04
CA ALA A 82 21.04 -18.93 -0.33
C ALA A 82 19.83 -18.11 -0.82
N ILE A 83 18.79 -18.01 0.00
CA ILE A 83 17.61 -17.16 -0.26
C ILE A 83 18.03 -15.70 -0.49
N LYS A 84 18.84 -15.12 0.41
CA LYS A 84 19.33 -13.76 0.26
C LYS A 84 20.10 -13.56 -1.04
N LYS A 85 20.99 -14.48 -1.39
CA LYS A 85 21.77 -14.42 -2.65
C LYS A 85 20.85 -14.48 -3.87
N GLU A 86 19.83 -15.31 -3.86
CA GLU A 86 18.88 -15.40 -4.98
C GLU A 86 18.04 -14.11 -5.06
N LEU A 87 17.54 -13.58 -3.96
CA LEU A 87 16.79 -12.32 -3.91
C LEU A 87 17.64 -11.14 -4.40
N LEU A 88 18.92 -11.08 -4.02
CA LEU A 88 19.87 -10.08 -4.56
C LEU A 88 19.95 -10.17 -6.09
N THR A 89 19.99 -11.35 -6.65
CA THR A 89 20.00 -11.55 -8.11
C THR A 89 18.65 -11.16 -8.71
N MET A 90 17.55 -11.55 -8.08
CA MET A 90 16.20 -11.31 -8.57
C MET A 90 15.77 -9.85 -8.52
N ILE A 91 16.08 -9.18 -7.44
CA ILE A 91 15.62 -7.81 -7.14
C ILE A 91 16.72 -6.81 -7.49
N GLY A 92 17.96 -7.13 -7.12
CA GLY A 92 19.14 -6.31 -7.35
C GLY A 92 19.77 -6.42 -8.74
N GLY A 93 19.26 -7.28 -9.61
CA GLY A 93 19.85 -7.61 -10.91
C GLY A 93 19.83 -6.52 -12.00
N GLY A 94 19.97 -5.26 -11.62
CA GLY A 94 20.38 -4.17 -12.52
C GLY A 94 19.32 -3.62 -13.46
N ARG A 95 18.03 -3.94 -13.28
CA ARG A 95 16.99 -3.51 -14.21
C ARG A 95 16.41 -2.17 -13.86
N VAL A 96 16.47 -1.27 -14.83
CA VAL A 96 15.89 0.06 -14.69
C VAL A 96 14.39 0.03 -14.84
N THR A 97 13.69 0.66 -13.90
CA THR A 97 12.25 0.92 -13.99
C THR A 97 11.98 2.40 -13.85
N ARG A 98 11.00 2.91 -14.59
CA ARG A 98 10.50 4.27 -14.50
C ARG A 98 9.01 4.23 -14.24
N GLY A 99 8.51 5.14 -13.41
CA GLY A 99 7.10 5.27 -13.06
C GLY A 99 6.84 6.58 -12.35
N GLY A 100 5.60 6.79 -11.82
CA GLY A 100 5.25 8.07 -11.19
C GLY A 100 5.44 9.22 -12.20
N PHE A 101 4.90 9.06 -13.43
CA PHE A 101 5.12 10.04 -14.48
C PHE A 101 4.32 11.30 -14.26
N ALA A 102 4.96 12.45 -14.53
CA ALA A 102 4.33 13.75 -14.73
C ALA A 102 4.76 14.32 -16.09
N PHE A 103 3.82 14.94 -16.82
CA PHE A 103 4.12 15.56 -18.12
C PHE A 103 3.85 17.06 -18.01
N ALA A 104 4.90 17.88 -18.11
CA ALA A 104 4.85 19.32 -17.98
C ALA A 104 5.86 20.00 -18.92
N GLY A 105 5.53 21.13 -19.49
CA GLY A 105 6.42 21.89 -20.38
C GLY A 105 6.96 21.08 -21.57
N GLY A 106 6.18 20.11 -22.09
CA GLY A 106 6.61 19.23 -23.16
C GLY A 106 7.60 18.12 -22.76
N LYS A 107 7.92 18.00 -21.47
CA LYS A 107 8.88 17.02 -20.91
C LYS A 107 8.16 15.95 -20.11
N LEU A 108 8.72 14.74 -20.06
CA LEU A 108 8.23 13.63 -19.25
C LEU A 108 9.15 13.41 -18.05
N PHE A 109 8.67 13.72 -16.85
CA PHE A 109 9.35 13.45 -15.59
C PHE A 109 9.00 12.05 -15.09
N ALA A 110 9.93 11.41 -14.39
CA ALA A 110 9.73 10.08 -13.84
C ALA A 110 10.56 9.82 -12.58
N VAL A 111 10.02 9.01 -11.68
CA VAL A 111 10.80 8.32 -10.65
C VAL A 111 11.50 7.12 -11.31
N LYS A 112 12.82 7.13 -11.32
CA LYS A 112 13.67 6.04 -11.83
C LYS A 112 14.23 5.21 -10.68
N ARG A 113 14.09 3.89 -10.75
CA ARG A 113 14.77 2.94 -9.87
C ARG A 113 15.77 2.13 -10.68
N GLN A 114 17.00 2.06 -10.19
CA GLN A 114 18.12 1.42 -10.88
C GLN A 114 18.95 0.59 -9.88
N PRO A 115 18.52 -0.64 -9.59
CA PRO A 115 19.34 -1.52 -8.76
C PRO A 115 20.77 -1.67 -9.32
N PRO A 116 21.82 -1.78 -8.47
CA PRO A 116 21.71 -1.99 -7.02
C PRO A 116 21.61 -0.70 -6.17
N LYS A 117 21.35 0.48 -6.77
CA LYS A 117 21.14 1.71 -5.99
C LYS A 117 20.00 1.52 -4.98
N ASN A 118 20.21 1.98 -3.76
CA ASN A 118 19.26 1.81 -2.64
C ASN A 118 17.99 2.62 -2.82
N GLN A 119 18.10 3.86 -3.34
CA GLN A 119 17.00 4.79 -3.45
C GLN A 119 16.69 5.19 -4.89
N ALA A 120 15.52 5.78 -5.08
CA ALA A 120 15.05 6.28 -6.35
C ALA A 120 15.76 7.58 -6.76
N MET A 121 15.59 7.94 -8.04
CA MET A 121 16.07 9.18 -8.66
C MET A 121 14.89 9.85 -9.38
N ILE A 122 14.96 11.15 -9.57
CA ILE A 122 14.09 11.87 -10.49
C ILE A 122 14.85 12.13 -11.78
N VAL A 123 14.23 11.75 -12.89
CA VAL A 123 14.77 11.97 -14.24
C VAL A 123 13.75 12.68 -15.11
N VAL A 124 14.24 13.39 -16.14
CA VAL A 124 13.43 14.03 -17.17
C VAL A 124 13.83 13.55 -18.56
N LEU A 125 12.85 13.37 -19.43
CA LEU A 125 13.00 12.95 -20.82
C LEU A 125 12.26 13.93 -21.74
N ASP A 126 12.74 14.09 -22.97
CA ASP A 126 12.08 14.93 -24.00
C ASP A 126 10.89 14.20 -24.67
N GLY A 127 10.40 13.12 -24.02
CA GLY A 127 9.24 12.33 -24.43
C GLY A 127 9.38 10.86 -24.03
N HIS A 128 8.31 10.09 -24.19
CA HIS A 128 8.26 8.69 -23.75
C HIS A 128 9.07 7.71 -24.62
N ALA A 129 9.46 8.11 -25.82
CA ALA A 129 10.12 7.26 -26.80
C ALA A 129 11.65 7.44 -26.85
N ASP A 130 12.15 8.61 -26.47
CA ASP A 130 13.57 8.94 -26.54
C ASP A 130 14.27 8.80 -25.18
N LEU A 131 14.71 7.56 -24.87
CA LEU A 131 15.47 7.32 -23.65
C LEU A 131 16.89 7.90 -23.68
N LYS A 132 17.40 8.33 -24.85
CA LYS A 132 18.72 8.98 -24.92
C LYS A 132 18.68 10.42 -24.43
N SER A 133 17.51 11.05 -24.42
CA SER A 133 17.30 12.38 -23.87
C SER A 133 17.22 12.40 -22.34
N GLU A 134 17.27 11.23 -21.68
CA GLU A 134 17.16 11.15 -20.23
C GLU A 134 18.26 11.96 -19.53
N ARG A 135 17.85 12.89 -18.68
CA ARG A 135 18.72 13.68 -17.80
C ARG A 135 18.34 13.46 -16.35
N LEU A 136 19.33 13.44 -15.48
CA LEU A 136 19.15 13.35 -14.05
C LEU A 136 18.75 14.73 -13.50
N VAL A 137 17.67 14.79 -12.70
CA VAL A 137 17.29 15.98 -11.93
C VAL A 137 17.75 15.81 -10.48
N LEU A 138 17.49 14.65 -9.88
CA LEU A 138 17.86 14.36 -8.49
C LEU A 138 18.24 12.89 -8.33
N ASP A 139 19.34 12.60 -7.63
CA ASP A 139 19.72 11.26 -7.18
C ASP A 139 19.80 11.23 -5.65
N ALA A 140 18.83 10.63 -4.99
CA ALA A 140 18.81 10.53 -3.53
C ALA A 140 20.00 9.74 -2.97
N ASN A 141 20.61 8.84 -3.77
CA ASN A 141 21.82 8.10 -3.37
C ASN A 141 23.09 8.98 -3.34
N LEU A 142 23.11 10.09 -4.09
CA LEU A 142 24.20 11.07 -4.03
C LEU A 142 24.02 12.05 -2.87
N LEU A 143 22.77 12.39 -2.52
CA LEU A 143 22.47 13.22 -1.35
C LEU A 143 22.81 12.49 -0.05
N ASP A 144 22.54 11.20 -0.01
CA ASP A 144 22.78 10.37 1.16
C ASP A 144 23.29 8.97 0.75
N PRO A 145 24.62 8.77 0.74
CA PRO A 145 25.20 7.47 0.39
C PRO A 145 24.82 6.32 1.34
N THR A 146 24.30 6.63 2.54
CA THR A 146 23.78 5.60 3.47
C THR A 146 22.46 5.00 2.99
N GLY A 147 21.78 5.66 2.02
CA GLY A 147 20.51 5.21 1.46
C GLY A 147 19.31 5.44 2.37
N LYS A 148 19.41 6.31 3.37
CA LYS A 148 18.35 6.60 4.33
C LYS A 148 17.44 7.75 3.91
N THR A 149 17.84 8.57 2.93
CA THR A 149 17.03 9.66 2.38
C THR A 149 16.23 9.17 1.19
N ALA A 150 14.92 9.31 1.24
CA ALA A 150 13.99 8.86 0.20
C ALA A 150 13.20 10.02 -0.40
N ILE A 151 12.77 9.83 -1.66
CA ILE A 151 11.83 10.72 -2.34
C ILE A 151 10.41 10.27 -1.97
N ASP A 152 9.64 11.14 -1.31
CA ASP A 152 8.24 10.90 -1.00
C ASP A 152 7.39 11.10 -2.27
N TRP A 153 7.49 12.27 -2.87
CA TRP A 153 6.83 12.65 -4.13
C TRP A 153 7.57 13.81 -4.81
N PHE A 154 7.18 14.12 -6.03
CA PHE A 154 7.66 15.28 -6.78
C PHE A 154 6.54 15.89 -7.61
N GLU A 155 6.64 17.19 -7.90
CA GLU A 155 5.72 17.93 -8.77
C GLU A 155 6.50 18.92 -9.65
N PRO A 156 6.53 18.77 -10.99
CA PRO A 156 7.18 19.74 -11.87
C PRO A 156 6.34 21.01 -12.02
N SER A 157 7.00 22.16 -12.25
CA SER A 157 6.32 23.39 -12.66
C SER A 157 5.64 23.22 -14.00
N LEU A 158 4.60 24.03 -14.27
CA LEU A 158 3.79 23.91 -15.48
C LEU A 158 4.61 24.04 -16.77
N ASP A 159 5.66 24.87 -16.74
CA ASP A 159 6.62 25.03 -17.83
C ASP A 159 7.73 23.97 -17.85
N GLY A 160 7.78 23.09 -16.81
CA GLY A 160 8.77 22.04 -16.66
C GLY A 160 10.19 22.53 -16.37
N ASN A 161 10.39 23.77 -15.90
CA ASN A 161 11.72 24.33 -15.61
C ASN A 161 12.18 24.07 -14.18
N HIS A 162 11.25 23.83 -13.24
CA HIS A 162 11.52 23.50 -11.85
C HIS A 162 10.82 22.21 -11.45
N VAL A 163 11.32 21.57 -10.39
CA VAL A 163 10.71 20.40 -9.75
C VAL A 163 10.71 20.60 -8.25
N ALA A 164 9.53 20.59 -7.66
CA ALA A 164 9.36 20.51 -6.21
C ALA A 164 9.46 19.04 -5.77
N VAL A 165 10.24 18.75 -4.74
CA VAL A 165 10.52 17.37 -4.28
C VAL A 165 10.43 17.29 -2.77
N SER A 166 9.57 16.45 -2.24
CA SER A 166 9.56 16.10 -0.82
C SER A 166 10.54 14.97 -0.55
N LEU A 167 11.39 15.15 0.45
CA LEU A 167 12.38 14.20 0.91
C LEU A 167 12.18 13.89 2.39
N SER A 168 12.17 12.62 2.76
CA SER A 168 12.15 12.14 4.15
C SER A 168 13.30 11.21 4.47
N LYS A 169 13.56 10.96 5.76
CA LYS A 169 14.68 10.13 6.23
C LYS A 169 14.21 8.92 7.01
N ASN A 170 14.98 7.81 6.93
CA ASN A 170 14.74 6.57 7.67
C ASN A 170 13.34 5.98 7.46
N GLY A 171 12.66 6.29 6.35
CA GLY A 171 11.29 5.84 6.10
C GLY A 171 10.22 6.50 6.98
N SER A 172 10.53 7.62 7.64
CA SER A 172 9.58 8.34 8.52
C SER A 172 8.38 8.91 7.78
N GLU A 173 8.52 9.19 6.49
CA GLU A 173 7.51 9.88 5.68
C GLU A 173 7.18 11.31 6.21
N ASP A 174 8.03 11.86 7.07
CA ASP A 174 7.97 13.26 7.52
C ASP A 174 8.89 14.10 6.62
N GLY A 175 8.28 14.76 5.64
CA GLY A 175 8.99 15.31 4.49
C GLY A 175 9.24 16.81 4.54
N THR A 176 10.40 17.19 4.02
CA THR A 176 10.78 18.57 3.74
C THR A 176 10.83 18.76 2.21
N LEU A 177 10.27 19.86 1.73
CA LEU A 177 10.24 20.22 0.32
C LEU A 177 11.50 20.97 -0.09
N TYR A 178 12.04 20.57 -1.22
CA TYR A 178 13.17 21.20 -1.90
C TYR A 178 12.81 21.49 -3.35
N ILE A 179 13.38 22.55 -3.91
CA ILE A 179 13.16 22.94 -5.30
C ILE A 179 14.43 22.72 -6.11
N TYR A 180 14.28 22.08 -7.27
CA TYR A 180 15.39 21.79 -8.18
C TYR A 180 15.13 22.42 -9.54
N GLU A 181 16.18 23.01 -10.15
CA GLU A 181 16.17 23.44 -11.54
C GLU A 181 16.27 22.22 -12.47
N THR A 182 15.32 22.03 -13.36
CA THR A 182 15.24 20.83 -14.22
C THR A 182 16.46 20.67 -15.14
N ALA A 183 16.98 21.79 -15.68
CA ALA A 183 18.05 21.76 -16.68
C ALA A 183 19.40 21.33 -16.09
N SER A 184 19.74 21.84 -14.91
CA SER A 184 21.04 21.63 -14.25
C SER A 184 21.02 20.58 -13.14
N GLY A 185 19.83 20.24 -12.59
CA GLY A 185 19.69 19.46 -11.37
C GLY A 185 20.14 20.20 -10.10
N LYS A 186 20.37 21.52 -10.19
CA LYS A 186 20.80 22.34 -9.05
C LYS A 186 19.64 22.59 -8.11
N GLN A 187 19.87 22.35 -6.82
CA GLN A 187 18.93 22.73 -5.78
C GLN A 187 18.91 24.26 -5.61
N LEU A 188 17.72 24.85 -5.55
CA LEU A 188 17.51 26.25 -5.19
C LEU A 188 17.55 26.42 -3.66
N PRO A 189 17.66 27.66 -3.16
CA PRO A 189 17.74 27.92 -1.72
C PRO A 189 16.41 27.66 -0.98
N ASP A 190 15.33 27.50 -1.70
CA ASP A 190 13.98 27.33 -1.17
C ASP A 190 13.83 25.95 -0.51
N VAL A 191 13.57 25.95 0.81
CA VAL A 191 13.40 24.76 1.63
C VAL A 191 12.20 24.94 2.55
N VAL A 192 11.17 24.12 2.40
CA VAL A 192 9.94 24.23 3.16
C VAL A 192 9.73 22.97 4.02
N PRO A 193 9.79 23.06 5.37
CA PRO A 193 9.60 21.92 6.26
C PRO A 193 8.14 21.54 6.40
N ARG A 194 7.90 20.30 6.87
CA ARG A 194 6.59 19.77 7.26
C ARG A 194 5.52 19.78 6.17
N VAL A 195 5.94 19.60 4.91
CA VAL A 195 5.00 19.51 3.77
C VAL A 195 4.39 18.13 3.60
N GLN A 196 4.99 17.11 4.19
CA GLN A 196 4.56 15.72 4.14
C GLN A 196 4.44 15.17 5.55
N TYR A 197 3.37 14.42 5.82
CA TYR A 197 3.19 13.63 7.04
C TYR A 197 2.59 12.26 6.68
N PRO A 198 2.95 11.19 7.38
CA PRO A 198 2.39 9.87 7.14
C PRO A 198 0.86 9.89 7.11
N THR A 199 0.27 9.19 6.15
CA THR A 199 -1.16 9.13 5.82
C THR A 199 -1.70 10.44 5.24
N GLY A 200 -1.57 11.57 5.93
CA GLY A 200 -2.06 12.86 5.47
C GLY A 200 -1.36 13.40 4.21
N GLY A 201 -0.21 12.82 3.87
CA GLY A 201 0.53 13.19 2.67
C GLY A 201 0.99 14.63 2.63
N GLY A 202 1.16 15.14 1.43
CA GLY A 202 1.50 16.52 1.12
C GLY A 202 1.34 16.78 -0.36
N SER A 203 1.19 18.03 -0.78
CA SER A 203 1.03 18.37 -2.18
C SER A 203 1.49 19.79 -2.52
N VAL A 204 1.80 19.98 -3.80
CA VAL A 204 2.18 21.27 -4.40
C VAL A 204 1.36 21.49 -5.68
N ALA A 205 0.99 22.74 -5.94
CA ALA A 205 0.48 23.17 -7.23
C ALA A 205 1.16 24.49 -7.63
N TRP A 206 1.81 24.52 -8.78
CA TRP A 206 2.54 25.68 -9.27
C TRP A 206 1.58 26.76 -9.80
N ASN A 207 1.94 28.03 -9.62
CA ASN A 207 1.23 29.12 -10.29
C ASN A 207 1.57 29.19 -11.78
N ALA A 208 0.81 29.98 -12.54
CA ALA A 208 0.87 30.00 -13.99
C ALA A 208 2.24 30.42 -14.55
N ASP A 209 2.91 31.37 -13.90
CA ASP A 209 4.20 31.93 -14.35
C ASP A 209 5.44 31.27 -13.79
N GLY A 210 5.24 30.23 -12.94
CA GLY A 210 6.33 29.50 -12.29
C GLY A 210 7.11 30.29 -11.24
N SER A 211 6.64 31.48 -10.84
CA SER A 211 7.31 32.32 -9.84
C SER A 211 7.13 31.86 -8.39
N GLY A 212 6.23 30.86 -8.17
CA GLY A 212 5.93 30.31 -6.87
C GLY A 212 4.95 29.16 -6.96
N PHE A 213 4.59 28.63 -5.81
CA PHE A 213 3.68 27.47 -5.71
C PHE A 213 2.80 27.53 -4.47
N PHE A 214 1.61 26.99 -4.59
CA PHE A 214 0.74 26.63 -3.46
C PHE A 214 1.20 25.29 -2.90
N TYR A 215 1.21 25.17 -1.58
CA TYR A 215 1.64 23.94 -0.93
C TYR A 215 0.87 23.68 0.37
N THR A 216 0.79 22.42 0.74
CA THR A 216 0.21 22.01 2.00
C THR A 216 1.30 21.83 3.05
N ARG A 217 1.02 22.23 4.29
CA ARG A 217 1.88 21.93 5.43
C ARG A 217 1.09 21.74 6.73
N TYR A 218 1.70 21.04 7.63
CA TYR A 218 1.27 20.96 9.02
C TYR A 218 1.80 22.15 9.84
N PRO A 219 1.23 22.43 11.04
CA PRO A 219 1.69 23.50 11.90
C PRO A 219 3.19 23.40 12.15
N GLN A 220 3.87 24.54 12.14
CA GLN A 220 5.27 24.62 12.57
C GLN A 220 5.35 24.61 14.10
N VAL A 221 6.57 24.48 14.62
CA VAL A 221 6.84 24.50 16.05
C VAL A 221 6.22 25.79 16.66
N ASP A 222 5.50 25.62 17.76
CA ASP A 222 4.81 26.69 18.52
C ASP A 222 3.62 27.37 17.83
N GLU A 223 3.20 26.95 16.62
CA GLU A 223 1.96 27.46 16.02
C GLU A 223 0.69 26.87 16.64
N ARG A 224 0.80 25.68 17.24
CA ARG A 224 -0.32 24.97 17.91
C ARG A 224 0.18 24.16 19.12
N PRO A 225 -0.72 23.75 20.03
CA PRO A 225 -0.39 22.80 21.08
C PRO A 225 0.28 21.55 20.53
N LYS A 226 1.19 20.92 21.31
CA LYS A 226 1.97 19.75 20.89
C LYS A 226 1.09 18.58 20.39
N GLU A 227 -0.06 18.37 20.98
CA GLU A 227 -1.06 17.36 20.61
C GLU A 227 -1.70 17.61 19.24
N ASP A 228 -1.61 18.84 18.72
CA ASP A 228 -2.14 19.23 17.42
C ASP A 228 -1.04 19.45 16.36
N ALA A 229 0.20 19.18 16.68
CA ALA A 229 1.33 19.43 15.79
C ALA A 229 1.22 18.69 14.44
N ASN A 230 0.52 17.56 14.38
CA ASN A 230 0.35 16.74 13.18
C ASN A 230 -1.09 16.77 12.62
N PHE A 231 -1.86 17.81 12.99
CA PHE A 231 -3.23 18.03 12.54
C PHE A 231 -3.40 19.41 11.94
N PHE A 232 -4.59 19.73 11.45
CA PHE A 232 -4.91 21.04 10.89
C PHE A 232 -4.01 21.44 9.73
N MET A 233 -3.85 20.54 8.76
CA MET A 233 -3.16 20.85 7.50
C MET A 233 -3.79 22.07 6.83
N GLN A 234 -2.96 22.99 6.33
CA GLN A 234 -3.35 24.22 5.69
C GLN A 234 -2.60 24.44 4.37
N VAL A 235 -3.10 25.33 3.54
CA VAL A 235 -2.49 25.72 2.29
C VAL A 235 -1.84 27.08 2.42
N TYR A 236 -0.61 27.21 1.95
CA TYR A 236 0.18 28.42 1.86
C TYR A 236 0.66 28.66 0.43
N PHE A 237 1.05 29.89 0.12
CA PHE A 237 1.73 30.23 -1.13
C PHE A 237 3.16 30.65 -0.82
N HIS A 238 4.11 30.00 -1.48
CA HIS A 238 5.54 30.31 -1.42
C HIS A 238 5.98 30.98 -2.74
N ARG A 239 6.66 32.12 -2.63
CA ARG A 239 7.32 32.80 -3.75
C ARG A 239 8.78 32.35 -3.81
N LEU A 240 9.24 31.85 -4.96
CA LEU A 240 10.62 31.44 -5.13
C LEU A 240 11.61 32.53 -4.74
N GLY A 241 12.66 32.14 -4.01
CA GLY A 241 13.73 33.01 -3.53
C GLY A 241 13.37 33.84 -2.29
N THR A 242 12.21 33.62 -1.66
CA THR A 242 11.84 34.31 -0.41
C THR A 242 11.92 33.36 0.80
N PRO A 243 12.14 33.87 2.00
CA PRO A 243 12.08 33.06 3.21
C PRO A 243 10.68 32.51 3.47
N VAL A 244 10.56 31.27 3.95
CA VAL A 244 9.29 30.58 4.31
C VAL A 244 8.45 31.39 5.34
N ALA A 245 9.10 32.18 6.18
CA ALA A 245 8.41 33.07 7.15
C ALA A 245 7.58 34.18 6.47
N GLN A 246 7.78 34.41 5.17
CA GLN A 246 7.02 35.37 4.36
C GLN A 246 5.88 34.72 3.56
N ASP A 247 5.71 33.39 3.71
CA ASP A 247 4.68 32.68 2.97
C ASP A 247 3.27 33.11 3.37
N GLU A 248 2.45 33.30 2.37
CA GLU A 248 1.09 33.80 2.54
C GLU A 248 0.14 32.61 2.84
N TYR A 249 -0.64 32.73 3.94
CA TYR A 249 -1.74 31.83 4.19
C TYR A 249 -2.81 31.94 3.09
N VAL A 250 -3.33 30.79 2.63
CA VAL A 250 -4.29 30.73 1.52
C VAL A 250 -5.67 30.24 1.97
N ILE A 251 -5.75 29.01 2.51
CA ILE A 251 -7.01 28.38 2.96
C ILE A 251 -6.73 27.24 3.95
N GLY A 252 -7.73 26.84 4.76
CA GLY A 252 -7.67 25.63 5.57
C GLY A 252 -7.94 25.83 7.04
N LYS A 253 -8.14 27.08 7.54
CA LYS A 253 -8.42 27.34 8.98
C LYS A 253 -9.68 26.64 9.47
N ASP A 254 -10.69 26.51 8.59
CA ASP A 254 -12.00 25.95 8.90
C ASP A 254 -12.15 24.49 8.41
N PHE A 255 -11.07 23.87 7.96
CA PHE A 255 -11.09 22.47 7.55
C PHE A 255 -11.10 21.55 8.78
N PRO A 256 -11.56 20.30 8.64
CA PRO A 256 -11.52 19.34 9.74
C PRO A 256 -10.13 19.21 10.36
N ARG A 257 -10.05 18.91 11.66
CA ARG A 257 -8.78 18.67 12.37
C ARG A 257 -7.90 17.65 11.65
N ILE A 258 -8.52 16.61 11.08
CA ILE A 258 -7.88 15.50 10.35
C ILE A 258 -7.90 15.69 8.83
N ALA A 259 -8.02 16.92 8.34
CA ALA A 259 -8.05 17.18 6.91
C ALA A 259 -6.76 16.70 6.23
N GLU A 260 -6.92 16.03 5.10
CA GLU A 260 -5.87 15.67 4.15
C GLU A 260 -6.14 16.40 2.84
N ILE A 261 -5.20 17.23 2.39
CA ILE A 261 -5.42 18.15 1.28
C ILE A 261 -4.53 17.79 0.10
N LYS A 262 -5.14 17.58 -1.07
CA LYS A 262 -4.45 17.45 -2.35
C LYS A 262 -4.71 18.65 -3.22
N LEU A 263 -3.65 19.31 -3.66
CA LEU A 263 -3.71 20.44 -4.60
C LEU A 263 -3.46 19.97 -6.01
N SER A 264 -4.15 20.60 -6.97
CA SER A 264 -3.85 20.47 -8.39
C SER A 264 -4.14 21.79 -9.12
N ALA A 265 -3.35 22.08 -10.18
CA ALA A 265 -3.57 23.23 -11.04
C ALA A 265 -4.04 22.79 -12.44
N SER A 266 -4.83 23.64 -13.12
CA SER A 266 -5.08 23.46 -14.55
C SER A 266 -3.78 23.65 -15.34
N GLU A 267 -3.66 23.04 -16.54
CA GLU A 267 -2.42 23.13 -17.34
C GLU A 267 -2.04 24.57 -17.72
N ASP A 268 -3.01 25.48 -17.80
CA ASP A 268 -2.79 26.91 -18.08
C ASP A 268 -2.60 27.73 -16.78
N GLY A 269 -2.63 27.10 -15.62
CA GLY A 269 -2.43 27.72 -14.30
C GLY A 269 -3.54 28.67 -13.85
N LYS A 270 -4.68 28.77 -14.60
CA LYS A 270 -5.78 29.66 -14.24
C LYS A 270 -6.60 29.20 -13.07
N TYR A 271 -6.70 27.91 -12.88
CA TYR A 271 -7.52 27.32 -11.83
C TYR A 271 -6.67 26.46 -10.89
N LEU A 272 -6.99 26.55 -9.61
CA LEU A 272 -6.42 25.72 -8.56
C LEU A 272 -7.55 24.96 -7.87
N LEU A 273 -7.39 23.67 -7.66
CA LEU A 273 -8.31 22.81 -6.94
C LEU A 273 -7.66 22.34 -5.63
N ALA A 274 -8.40 22.44 -4.53
CA ALA A 274 -8.10 21.76 -3.29
C ALA A 274 -9.15 20.66 -3.07
N ASP A 275 -8.72 19.41 -3.12
CA ASP A 275 -9.45 18.22 -2.71
C ASP A 275 -9.13 17.95 -1.25
N VAL A 276 -10.13 18.05 -0.38
CA VAL A 276 -9.99 18.00 1.07
C VAL A 276 -10.72 16.79 1.60
N ALA A 277 -9.99 15.75 1.98
CA ALA A 277 -10.54 14.57 2.63
C ALA A 277 -10.67 14.79 4.15
N ASN A 278 -11.73 14.24 4.74
CA ASN A 278 -11.93 14.19 6.19
C ASN A 278 -11.31 12.91 6.76
N GLY A 279 -9.99 12.88 6.89
CA GLY A 279 -9.20 11.72 7.30
C GLY A 279 -9.00 10.69 6.20
N ASP A 280 -8.22 9.65 6.49
CA ASP A 280 -7.87 8.60 5.53
C ASP A 280 -9.10 7.73 5.19
N GLY A 281 -9.47 7.71 3.92
CA GLY A 281 -10.68 7.02 3.43
C GLY A 281 -12.01 7.75 3.73
N GLY A 282 -11.99 8.95 4.33
CA GLY A 282 -13.16 9.75 4.66
C GLY A 282 -13.83 10.39 3.44
N GLU A 283 -14.84 11.21 3.69
CA GLU A 283 -15.54 12.00 2.69
C GLU A 283 -14.68 13.17 2.21
N HIS A 284 -14.97 13.68 1.00
CA HIS A 284 -14.22 14.78 0.40
C HIS A 284 -15.10 16.02 0.16
N ALA A 285 -14.51 17.20 0.39
CA ALA A 285 -15.01 18.48 -0.07
C ALA A 285 -14.06 19.07 -1.12
N PHE A 286 -14.59 19.80 -2.09
CA PHE A 286 -13.80 20.36 -3.17
C PHE A 286 -13.91 21.88 -3.21
N PHE A 287 -12.76 22.55 -3.29
CA PHE A 287 -12.65 23.99 -3.36
C PHE A 287 -11.90 24.37 -4.62
N LEU A 288 -12.53 25.22 -5.44
CA LEU A 288 -11.99 25.76 -6.69
C LEU A 288 -11.62 27.22 -6.53
N ARG A 289 -10.43 27.61 -6.98
CA ARG A 289 -9.97 28.99 -7.06
C ARG A 289 -9.72 29.35 -8.52
N GLY A 290 -10.36 30.40 -8.99
CA GLY A 290 -10.18 30.96 -10.33
C GLY A 290 -9.26 32.19 -10.33
N ASN A 291 -9.26 32.91 -11.46
CA ASN A 291 -8.44 34.12 -11.67
C ASN A 291 -8.77 35.28 -10.71
N ASP A 292 -9.96 35.32 -10.13
CA ASP A 292 -10.36 36.31 -9.12
C ASP A 292 -9.75 36.09 -7.75
N ALA A 293 -8.93 35.03 -7.59
CA ALA A 293 -8.25 34.60 -6.38
C ALA A 293 -9.19 34.20 -5.23
N LYS A 294 -10.49 34.07 -5.49
CA LYS A 294 -11.47 33.64 -4.50
C LYS A 294 -11.66 32.13 -4.53
N TRP A 295 -11.80 31.52 -3.36
CA TRP A 295 -12.16 30.13 -3.21
C TRP A 295 -13.67 29.95 -3.23
N LEU A 296 -14.15 29.06 -4.09
CA LEU A 296 -15.53 28.60 -4.15
C LEU A 296 -15.58 27.14 -3.74
N ARG A 297 -16.38 26.79 -2.74
CA ARG A 297 -16.68 25.39 -2.45
C ARG A 297 -17.61 24.85 -3.53
N ILE A 298 -17.14 23.90 -4.31
CA ILE A 298 -17.87 23.30 -5.44
C ILE A 298 -18.47 21.93 -5.10
N ALA A 299 -18.07 21.32 -3.98
CA ALA A 299 -18.74 20.16 -3.38
C ALA A 299 -18.47 20.09 -1.87
N ASP A 300 -19.44 19.60 -1.13
CA ASP A 300 -19.34 19.33 0.31
C ASP A 300 -19.06 17.84 0.57
N TYR A 301 -18.62 17.51 1.78
CA TYR A 301 -18.38 16.13 2.25
C TYR A 301 -19.57 15.19 2.02
N THR A 302 -20.80 15.70 2.14
CA THR A 302 -22.04 14.92 1.96
C THR A 302 -22.46 14.70 0.50
N ASP A 303 -21.76 15.31 -0.47
CA ASP A 303 -22.10 15.21 -1.89
C ASP A 303 -21.57 13.93 -2.55
N GLY A 304 -20.63 13.23 -1.87
CA GLY A 304 -20.13 11.92 -2.27
C GLY A 304 -19.24 11.94 -3.50
N PHE A 305 -18.51 13.03 -3.73
CA PHE A 305 -17.49 13.10 -4.78
C PHE A 305 -16.14 12.59 -4.27
N ARG A 306 -15.39 11.99 -5.18
CA ARG A 306 -14.01 11.52 -5.01
C ARG A 306 -13.22 11.93 -6.25
N ASN A 307 -11.96 12.22 -6.16
CA ASN A 307 -11.08 12.53 -7.29
C ASN A 307 -11.69 13.46 -8.36
N ALA A 308 -11.05 14.54 -8.64
CA ALA A 308 -11.44 15.41 -9.76
C ALA A 308 -10.21 15.83 -10.57
N GLU A 309 -10.34 15.87 -11.90
CA GLU A 309 -9.24 16.10 -12.82
C GLU A 309 -9.60 17.20 -13.82
N PHE A 310 -8.70 18.16 -14.02
CA PHE A 310 -8.86 19.22 -15.01
C PHE A 310 -8.76 18.68 -16.45
N GLY A 311 -9.78 18.97 -17.27
CA GLY A 311 -9.75 18.77 -18.71
C GLY A 311 -9.08 19.93 -19.44
N ARG A 312 -8.64 19.68 -20.68
CA ARG A 312 -8.10 20.72 -21.59
C ARG A 312 -9.20 21.53 -22.28
N ASP A 313 -10.44 21.19 -22.04
CA ASP A 313 -11.64 21.79 -22.62
C ASP A 313 -12.33 22.80 -21.69
N GLY A 314 -11.64 23.24 -20.61
CA GLY A 314 -12.19 24.19 -19.64
C GLY A 314 -13.23 23.55 -18.69
N ARG A 315 -13.16 22.23 -18.48
CA ARG A 315 -14.03 21.51 -17.55
C ARG A 315 -13.21 20.80 -16.46
N LEU A 316 -13.88 20.56 -15.34
CA LEU A 316 -13.42 19.66 -14.27
C LEU A 316 -14.25 18.37 -14.33
N TYR A 317 -13.60 17.22 -14.41
CA TYR A 317 -14.23 15.92 -14.43
C TYR A 317 -14.09 15.26 -13.07
N ALA A 318 -15.21 14.92 -12.41
CA ALA A 318 -15.21 14.37 -11.07
C ALA A 318 -15.93 13.03 -10.99
N LEU A 319 -15.42 12.14 -10.13
CA LEU A 319 -16.03 10.86 -9.80
C LEU A 319 -17.06 11.07 -8.67
N GLY A 320 -18.34 10.81 -8.94
CA GLY A 320 -19.42 10.84 -7.96
C GLY A 320 -19.87 9.42 -7.57
N LEU A 321 -20.02 9.19 -6.26
CA LEU A 321 -20.44 7.91 -5.68
C LEU A 321 -21.84 7.96 -5.06
N LYS A 322 -22.36 9.14 -4.74
CA LYS A 322 -23.72 9.30 -4.21
C LYS A 322 -24.74 8.81 -5.24
N ASP A 323 -25.61 7.91 -4.82
CA ASP A 323 -26.61 7.23 -5.67
C ASP A 323 -26.01 6.46 -6.86
N SER A 324 -24.71 6.23 -6.86
CA SER A 324 -23.94 5.50 -7.88
C SER A 324 -22.74 4.81 -7.23
N PRO A 325 -22.93 3.77 -6.42
CA PRO A 325 -21.86 3.20 -5.58
C PRO A 325 -20.71 2.58 -6.37
N ARG A 326 -20.86 2.35 -7.68
CA ARG A 326 -19.80 1.93 -8.60
C ARG A 326 -19.21 3.10 -9.40
N GLY A 327 -19.71 4.31 -9.18
CA GLY A 327 -19.19 5.55 -9.75
C GLY A 327 -19.88 6.01 -11.02
N ARG A 328 -19.99 7.33 -11.13
CA ARG A 328 -20.35 8.06 -12.36
C ARG A 328 -19.35 9.19 -12.56
N ILE A 329 -19.14 9.67 -13.78
CA ILE A 329 -18.33 10.86 -14.06
C ILE A 329 -19.26 12.02 -14.42
N VAL A 330 -19.02 13.15 -13.75
CA VAL A 330 -19.66 14.43 -14.07
C VAL A 330 -18.63 15.43 -14.60
N ALA A 331 -19.07 16.42 -15.40
CA ALA A 331 -18.25 17.48 -15.96
C ALA A 331 -18.81 18.85 -15.53
N LEU A 332 -18.01 19.63 -14.79
CA LEU A 332 -18.30 21.00 -14.36
C LEU A 332 -17.58 21.99 -15.27
N LYS A 333 -18.27 22.98 -15.82
CA LYS A 333 -17.63 24.09 -16.54
C LYS A 333 -16.91 25.03 -15.59
N LEU A 334 -15.65 25.33 -15.85
CA LEU A 334 -14.80 26.12 -14.95
C LEU A 334 -15.10 27.62 -14.99
N ASP A 335 -15.58 28.12 -16.11
CA ASP A 335 -15.96 29.54 -16.29
C ASP A 335 -17.31 29.92 -15.66
N THR A 336 -18.17 28.89 -15.45
CA THR A 336 -19.51 29.06 -14.89
C THR A 336 -19.78 27.94 -13.84
N PRO A 337 -19.02 27.90 -12.73
CA PRO A 337 -19.11 26.80 -11.77
C PRO A 337 -20.34 26.85 -10.85
N GLY A 338 -21.35 27.64 -11.18
CA GLY A 338 -22.58 27.79 -10.39
C GLY A 338 -23.28 26.46 -10.12
N GLY A 339 -23.68 26.24 -8.86
CA GLY A 339 -24.27 24.98 -8.40
C GLY A 339 -23.26 23.86 -8.12
N GLY A 340 -21.98 24.06 -8.45
CA GLY A 340 -20.90 23.13 -8.14
C GLY A 340 -21.01 21.75 -8.82
N LEU A 341 -20.29 20.78 -8.31
CA LEU A 341 -20.29 19.39 -8.79
C LEU A 341 -21.66 18.69 -8.69
N PRO A 342 -22.52 18.94 -7.68
CA PRO A 342 -23.86 18.37 -7.66
C PRO A 342 -24.74 18.73 -8.84
N ALA A 343 -24.54 19.94 -9.42
CA ALA A 343 -25.29 20.42 -10.60
C ALA A 343 -24.56 20.17 -11.93
N ALA A 344 -23.37 19.54 -11.90
CA ALA A 344 -22.56 19.28 -13.10
C ALA A 344 -23.24 18.25 -14.02
N THR A 345 -22.91 18.34 -15.31
CA THR A 345 -23.46 17.43 -16.33
C THR A 345 -22.87 16.04 -16.19
N MET A 346 -23.70 15.00 -16.08
CA MET A 346 -23.24 13.61 -16.14
C MET A 346 -22.76 13.26 -17.54
N VAL A 347 -21.54 12.73 -17.65
CA VAL A 347 -20.93 12.33 -18.93
C VAL A 347 -20.69 10.84 -19.03
N VAL A 348 -20.41 10.14 -17.92
CA VAL A 348 -20.32 8.68 -17.90
C VAL A 348 -21.20 8.17 -16.77
N ALA A 349 -22.22 7.36 -17.11
CA ALA A 349 -23.12 6.77 -16.15
C ALA A 349 -22.47 5.56 -15.44
N GLU A 350 -23.01 5.23 -14.26
CA GLU A 350 -22.67 4.00 -13.56
C GLU A 350 -22.92 2.76 -14.44
N SER A 351 -22.09 1.74 -14.25
CA SER A 351 -22.20 0.44 -14.93
C SER A 351 -22.00 -0.72 -13.95
N ASP A 352 -21.98 -1.96 -14.44
CA ASP A 352 -21.68 -3.14 -13.62
C ASP A 352 -20.23 -3.17 -13.10
N ALA A 353 -19.32 -2.40 -13.72
CA ALA A 353 -17.94 -2.26 -13.32
C ALA A 353 -17.74 -0.96 -12.52
N VAL A 354 -16.79 -0.96 -11.62
CA VAL A 354 -16.47 0.18 -10.74
C VAL A 354 -15.55 1.17 -11.44
N ILE A 355 -15.95 2.43 -11.52
CA ILE A 355 -15.06 3.52 -11.96
C ILE A 355 -14.08 3.87 -10.85
N GLU A 356 -12.78 3.84 -11.14
CA GLU A 356 -11.73 4.22 -10.18
C GLU A 356 -11.14 5.61 -10.46
N THR A 357 -10.82 5.88 -11.71
CA THR A 357 -10.19 7.15 -12.11
C THR A 357 -10.61 7.53 -13.53
N VAL A 358 -10.54 8.82 -13.82
CA VAL A 358 -10.70 9.38 -15.15
C VAL A 358 -9.46 10.19 -15.52
N VAL A 359 -8.99 10.06 -16.77
CA VAL A 359 -7.89 10.88 -17.32
C VAL A 359 -8.45 11.62 -18.55
N PRO A 360 -8.82 12.88 -18.41
CA PRO A 360 -9.27 13.71 -19.52
C PRO A 360 -8.08 14.13 -20.38
N THR A 361 -8.24 14.06 -21.71
CA THR A 361 -7.27 14.49 -22.70
C THR A 361 -7.90 15.55 -23.65
N GLN A 362 -7.32 15.81 -24.82
CA GLN A 362 -7.81 16.87 -25.72
C GLN A 362 -9.26 16.65 -26.15
N SER A 363 -9.65 15.43 -26.51
CA SER A 363 -10.98 15.09 -26.99
C SER A 363 -11.55 13.78 -26.42
N ARG A 364 -10.88 13.17 -25.43
CA ARG A 364 -11.24 11.86 -24.90
C ARG A 364 -11.13 11.80 -23.38
N LEU A 365 -11.92 10.89 -22.81
CA LEU A 365 -11.80 10.44 -21.42
C LEU A 365 -11.29 8.99 -21.42
N TYR A 366 -10.21 8.74 -20.72
CA TYR A 366 -9.72 7.39 -20.42
C TYR A 366 -10.15 7.04 -19.01
N VAL A 367 -11.08 6.13 -18.89
CA VAL A 367 -11.73 5.78 -17.61
C VAL A 367 -11.27 4.39 -17.19
N ASN A 368 -10.67 4.32 -16.00
CA ASN A 368 -10.22 3.05 -15.43
C ASN A 368 -11.37 2.38 -14.68
N TYR A 369 -11.66 1.14 -15.02
CA TYR A 369 -12.70 0.33 -14.41
C TYR A 369 -12.13 -0.88 -13.70
N LEU A 370 -12.71 -1.24 -12.55
CA LEU A 370 -12.54 -2.55 -11.91
C LEU A 370 -13.69 -3.47 -12.27
N VAL A 371 -13.33 -4.72 -12.57
CA VAL A 371 -14.28 -5.81 -12.83
C VAL A 371 -14.08 -6.88 -11.76
N GLY A 372 -14.38 -6.49 -10.51
CA GLY A 372 -14.24 -7.36 -9.34
C GLY A 372 -12.78 -7.73 -8.99
N GLY A 373 -11.80 -6.87 -9.29
CA GLY A 373 -10.35 -7.05 -9.07
C GLY A 373 -9.52 -6.84 -10.35
N PRO A 374 -9.68 -7.61 -11.43
CA PRO A 374 -9.17 -7.25 -12.76
C PRO A 374 -9.68 -5.89 -13.22
N SER A 375 -8.92 -5.20 -14.07
CA SER A 375 -9.29 -3.85 -14.51
C SER A 375 -9.24 -3.66 -16.03
N GLU A 376 -10.03 -2.71 -16.50
CA GLU A 376 -10.16 -2.29 -17.91
C GLU A 376 -9.90 -0.79 -18.05
N LEU A 377 -9.44 -0.37 -19.22
CA LEU A 377 -9.33 1.04 -19.58
C LEU A 377 -10.29 1.33 -20.74
N ARG A 378 -11.47 1.88 -20.41
CA ARG A 378 -12.49 2.25 -21.39
C ARG A 378 -12.28 3.69 -21.87
N VAL A 379 -12.56 3.93 -23.15
CA VAL A 379 -12.35 5.22 -23.82
C VAL A 379 -13.71 5.82 -24.18
N PHE A 380 -13.90 7.07 -23.85
CA PHE A 380 -15.11 7.85 -24.17
C PHE A 380 -14.74 9.16 -24.85
N GLY A 381 -15.65 9.75 -25.62
CA GLY A 381 -15.59 11.16 -25.99
C GLY A 381 -15.84 12.05 -24.77
N LEU A 382 -15.52 13.35 -24.87
CA LEU A 382 -15.81 14.32 -23.79
C LEU A 382 -17.32 14.48 -23.52
N ASP A 383 -18.16 14.04 -24.46
CA ASP A 383 -19.62 13.97 -24.37
C ASP A 383 -20.13 12.66 -23.72
N GLY A 384 -19.25 11.77 -23.35
CA GLY A 384 -19.57 10.46 -22.75
C GLY A 384 -19.86 9.34 -23.77
N ARG A 385 -19.78 9.60 -25.08
CA ARG A 385 -19.98 8.57 -26.13
C ARG A 385 -18.87 7.51 -26.04
N PRO A 386 -19.20 6.21 -25.91
CA PRO A 386 -18.20 5.15 -25.89
C PRO A 386 -17.39 5.08 -27.20
N MET A 387 -16.07 4.92 -27.09
CA MET A 387 -15.12 4.84 -28.21
C MET A 387 -14.31 3.55 -28.23
N GLY A 388 -14.55 2.62 -27.29
CA GLY A 388 -13.89 1.32 -27.19
C GLY A 388 -13.14 1.11 -25.88
N THR A 389 -12.38 0.03 -25.83
CA THR A 389 -11.58 -0.39 -24.67
C THR A 389 -10.15 -0.66 -25.11
N LEU A 390 -9.18 -0.17 -24.37
CA LEU A 390 -7.79 -0.56 -24.56
C LEU A 390 -7.59 -1.92 -23.90
N GLY A 391 -7.21 -2.92 -24.71
CA GLY A 391 -7.27 -4.32 -24.38
C GLY A 391 -6.52 -4.70 -23.11
N ALA A 392 -7.22 -5.41 -22.24
CA ALA A 392 -6.69 -6.13 -21.09
C ALA A 392 -6.74 -7.64 -21.38
N GLU A 393 -5.74 -8.37 -20.92
CA GLU A 393 -5.80 -9.82 -20.85
C GLU A 393 -6.73 -10.23 -19.67
N PRO A 394 -7.38 -11.39 -19.74
CA PRO A 394 -8.15 -11.91 -18.60
C PRO A 394 -7.28 -11.96 -17.32
N ILE A 395 -7.88 -11.62 -16.18
CA ILE A 395 -7.23 -11.58 -14.86
C ILE A 395 -5.94 -10.75 -14.90
N SER A 396 -6.03 -9.56 -15.49
CA SER A 396 -4.94 -8.57 -15.52
C SER A 396 -5.38 -7.23 -14.96
N SER A 397 -4.42 -6.37 -14.66
CA SER A 397 -4.68 -4.98 -14.36
C SER A 397 -4.09 -4.05 -15.41
N ILE A 398 -4.85 -3.02 -15.74
CA ILE A 398 -4.47 -1.93 -16.61
C ILE A 398 -4.77 -0.61 -15.89
N ARG A 399 -3.88 0.37 -16.02
CA ARG A 399 -4.05 1.68 -15.37
C ARG A 399 -3.45 2.77 -16.25
N ALA A 400 -4.18 3.85 -16.46
CA ALA A 400 -3.64 5.08 -17.04
C ALA A 400 -2.48 5.58 -16.17
N GLY A 401 -1.39 6.01 -16.80
CA GLY A 401 -0.18 6.49 -16.12
C GLY A 401 0.03 7.98 -16.27
N ALA A 402 -0.01 8.50 -17.49
CA ALA A 402 0.14 9.93 -17.76
C ALA A 402 -0.54 10.30 -19.08
N ARG A 403 -1.16 11.47 -19.12
CA ARG A 403 -1.55 12.10 -20.38
C ARG A 403 -0.32 12.69 -21.06
N LEU A 404 -0.27 12.61 -22.37
CA LEU A 404 0.76 13.17 -23.22
C LEU A 404 0.18 14.31 -24.08
N VAL A 405 0.81 14.60 -25.21
CA VAL A 405 0.31 15.61 -26.15
C VAL A 405 -0.97 15.12 -26.85
N GLY A 406 -1.95 15.98 -27.01
CA GLY A 406 -3.24 15.67 -27.64
C GLY A 406 -4.04 14.64 -26.85
N ASP A 407 -4.43 13.55 -27.51
CA ASP A 407 -5.14 12.42 -26.90
C ASP A 407 -4.23 11.21 -26.58
N ALA A 408 -2.92 11.38 -26.71
CA ALA A 408 -1.98 10.31 -26.41
C ALA A 408 -1.82 10.10 -24.90
N ILE A 409 -1.70 8.82 -24.48
CA ILE A 409 -1.49 8.43 -23.09
C ILE A 409 -0.39 7.40 -22.94
N LEU A 410 0.23 7.38 -21.76
CA LEU A 410 0.94 6.23 -21.22
C LEU A 410 0.00 5.46 -20.30
N PHE A 411 0.01 4.13 -20.40
CA PHE A 411 -0.67 3.28 -19.44
C PHE A 411 0.15 2.04 -19.11
N GLY A 412 -0.01 1.54 -17.90
CA GLY A 412 0.65 0.34 -17.41
C GLY A 412 -0.26 -0.87 -17.50
N SER A 413 0.29 -2.05 -17.78
CA SER A 413 -0.43 -3.31 -17.73
C SER A 413 0.43 -4.42 -17.13
N GLN A 414 -0.19 -5.30 -16.35
CA GLN A 414 0.41 -6.46 -15.70
C GLN A 414 -0.64 -7.53 -15.38
N SER A 415 -0.17 -8.71 -14.97
CA SER A 415 -1.02 -9.71 -14.34
C SER A 415 -0.28 -10.37 -13.16
N PHE A 416 -0.87 -11.32 -12.48
CA PHE A 416 -0.17 -12.08 -11.44
C PHE A 416 1.08 -12.81 -11.94
N VAL A 417 1.11 -13.19 -13.21
CA VAL A 417 2.22 -13.96 -13.80
C VAL A 417 3.01 -13.19 -14.87
N ARG A 418 2.49 -12.07 -15.35
CA ARG A 418 3.14 -11.21 -16.33
C ARG A 418 3.58 -9.91 -15.68
N ALA A 419 4.88 -9.64 -15.76
CA ALA A 419 5.46 -8.43 -15.19
C ALA A 419 4.90 -7.15 -15.82
N PHE A 420 4.89 -6.10 -15.01
CA PHE A 420 4.46 -4.77 -15.40
C PHE A 420 5.21 -4.25 -16.63
N ALA A 421 4.47 -3.66 -17.56
CA ALA A 421 5.01 -2.97 -18.72
C ALA A 421 4.22 -1.68 -19.02
N TRP A 422 4.93 -0.67 -19.49
CA TRP A 422 4.34 0.56 -20.00
C TRP A 422 4.03 0.44 -21.48
N PHE A 423 2.87 0.98 -21.87
CA PHE A 423 2.41 1.10 -23.25
C PHE A 423 2.09 2.57 -23.54
N ALA A 424 2.41 3.01 -24.76
CA ALA A 424 1.95 4.27 -25.30
C ALA A 424 0.80 3.98 -26.27
N TYR A 425 -0.24 4.79 -26.22
CA TYR A 425 -1.34 4.78 -27.16
C TYR A 425 -1.59 6.21 -27.66
N ASP A 426 -1.61 6.36 -28.97
CA ASP A 426 -1.86 7.63 -29.65
C ASP A 426 -2.94 7.42 -30.71
N PRO A 427 -4.18 7.84 -30.45
CA PRO A 427 -5.30 7.60 -31.36
C PRO A 427 -5.24 8.41 -32.66
N ALA A 428 -4.37 9.42 -32.78
CA ALA A 428 -4.17 10.18 -34.00
C ALA A 428 -3.37 9.40 -35.05
N LYS A 429 -2.65 8.35 -34.68
CA LYS A 429 -1.89 7.51 -35.59
C LYS A 429 -2.81 6.57 -36.38
N ARG A 430 -2.56 6.46 -37.69
CA ARG A 430 -3.31 5.52 -38.54
C ARG A 430 -3.15 4.08 -38.02
N GLY A 431 -4.27 3.38 -37.82
CA GLY A 431 -4.26 2.04 -37.24
C GLY A 431 -3.79 2.01 -35.78
N ALA A 432 -4.15 3.04 -35.00
CA ALA A 432 -3.73 3.22 -33.63
C ALA A 432 -3.93 1.96 -32.79
N ARG A 433 -2.85 1.51 -32.17
CA ARG A 433 -2.82 0.42 -31.21
C ARG A 433 -1.83 0.68 -30.08
N PRO A 434 -2.02 0.08 -28.90
CA PRO A 434 -1.02 0.17 -27.84
C PRO A 434 0.35 -0.35 -28.28
N VAL A 435 1.39 0.43 -28.03
CA VAL A 435 2.78 0.07 -28.32
C VAL A 435 3.55 -0.03 -27.02
N LYS A 436 4.15 -1.18 -26.73
CA LYS A 436 5.01 -1.37 -25.57
C LYS A 436 6.21 -0.43 -25.65
N THR A 437 6.45 0.30 -24.56
CA THR A 437 7.59 1.23 -24.43
C THR A 437 8.83 0.53 -23.86
N ARG A 438 9.96 1.26 -23.86
CA ARG A 438 11.19 0.87 -23.17
C ARG A 438 11.39 1.59 -21.83
N LEU A 439 10.36 2.25 -21.31
CA LEU A 439 10.45 2.99 -20.04
C LEU A 439 10.77 2.09 -18.84
N SER A 440 10.50 0.80 -18.93
CA SER A 440 10.94 -0.19 -17.96
C SER A 440 11.53 -1.40 -18.64
N ASP A 441 12.68 -1.85 -18.16
CA ASP A 441 13.26 -3.11 -18.59
C ASP A 441 12.38 -4.27 -18.14
N ALA A 442 12.23 -5.28 -19.00
CA ALA A 442 11.53 -6.47 -18.60
C ALA A 442 12.31 -7.19 -17.47
N PRO A 443 11.67 -7.68 -16.39
CA PRO A 443 12.38 -8.41 -15.34
C PRO A 443 13.08 -9.67 -15.90
N VAL A 444 14.21 -10.09 -15.31
CA VAL A 444 14.99 -11.29 -15.71
C VAL A 444 14.11 -12.55 -15.73
N TYR A 445 13.07 -12.56 -14.92
CA TYR A 445 12.14 -13.68 -14.74
C TYR A 445 10.83 -13.55 -15.53
N ALA A 446 10.60 -12.42 -16.18
CA ALA A 446 9.55 -12.31 -17.16
C ALA A 446 10.03 -12.98 -18.45
N ILE A 447 10.08 -14.28 -18.44
CA ILE A 447 10.16 -15.08 -19.66
C ILE A 447 8.94 -14.68 -20.51
N LYS A 448 9.12 -14.60 -21.80
CA LYS A 448 8.04 -14.35 -22.75
C LYS A 448 6.89 -15.32 -22.42
N GLY A 449 5.79 -14.79 -21.82
CA GLY A 449 4.65 -15.62 -21.38
C GLY A 449 4.42 -15.74 -19.85
N GLY A 450 5.20 -15.06 -19.00
CA GLY A 450 4.95 -15.05 -17.56
C GLY A 450 5.82 -15.99 -16.71
N ILE A 451 5.38 -16.37 -15.52
CA ILE A 451 6.07 -17.37 -14.68
C ILE A 451 5.81 -18.75 -15.28
N PRO A 452 6.85 -19.47 -15.76
CA PRO A 452 6.64 -20.74 -16.47
C PRO A 452 5.96 -21.78 -15.59
N GLY A 453 5.01 -22.50 -16.16
CA GLY A 453 4.35 -23.62 -15.51
C GLY A 453 3.38 -23.22 -14.38
N VAL A 454 3.09 -21.93 -14.19
CA VAL A 454 2.09 -21.43 -13.25
C VAL A 454 0.78 -21.14 -13.97
N GLN A 455 -0.32 -21.49 -13.33
CA GLN A 455 -1.68 -21.09 -13.74
C GLN A 455 -2.32 -20.23 -12.66
N VAL A 456 -3.25 -19.39 -13.09
CA VAL A 456 -4.07 -18.56 -12.22
C VAL A 456 -5.51 -19.02 -12.37
N VAL A 457 -6.15 -19.34 -11.27
CA VAL A 457 -7.59 -19.62 -11.22
C VAL A 457 -8.24 -18.65 -10.25
N ARG A 458 -9.50 -18.35 -10.50
CA ARG A 458 -10.32 -17.53 -9.62
C ARG A 458 -11.48 -18.36 -9.11
N GLU A 459 -11.52 -18.56 -7.79
CA GLU A 459 -12.59 -19.22 -7.09
C GLU A 459 -13.32 -18.26 -6.16
N PHE A 460 -14.42 -18.69 -5.55
CA PHE A 460 -15.23 -17.87 -4.66
C PHE A 460 -15.44 -18.63 -3.35
N ALA A 461 -14.90 -18.09 -2.26
CA ALA A 461 -15.21 -18.54 -0.93
C ALA A 461 -16.61 -18.05 -0.52
N ARG A 462 -17.27 -18.79 0.36
CA ARG A 462 -18.53 -18.37 0.95
C ARG A 462 -18.27 -17.90 2.38
N SER A 463 -18.41 -16.60 2.62
CA SER A 463 -18.27 -16.00 3.94
C SER A 463 -19.38 -16.48 4.88
N LYS A 464 -19.23 -16.22 6.17
CA LYS A 464 -20.15 -16.63 7.23
C LYS A 464 -21.61 -16.19 7.00
N ASP A 465 -21.79 -15.02 6.39
CA ASP A 465 -23.11 -14.47 6.03
C ASP A 465 -23.59 -14.88 4.62
N GLY A 466 -22.84 -15.76 3.92
CA GLY A 466 -23.15 -16.24 2.58
C GLY A 466 -22.57 -15.41 1.45
N THR A 467 -21.90 -14.28 1.72
CA THR A 467 -21.25 -13.43 0.72
C THR A 467 -20.19 -14.21 -0.06
N LYS A 468 -20.19 -14.04 -1.39
CA LYS A 468 -19.18 -14.64 -2.27
C LYS A 468 -17.92 -13.78 -2.31
N VAL A 469 -16.81 -14.31 -1.84
CA VAL A 469 -15.50 -13.64 -1.73
C VAL A 469 -14.56 -14.18 -2.80
N PRO A 470 -14.07 -13.37 -3.75
CA PRO A 470 -13.15 -13.85 -4.78
C PRO A 470 -11.78 -14.18 -4.20
N VAL A 471 -11.23 -15.32 -4.61
CA VAL A 471 -9.88 -15.76 -4.28
C VAL A 471 -9.14 -16.09 -5.56
N ASN A 472 -8.04 -15.38 -5.83
CA ASN A 472 -7.16 -15.65 -6.96
C ASN A 472 -6.04 -16.58 -6.51
N ILE A 473 -5.91 -17.75 -7.14
CA ILE A 473 -5.01 -18.82 -6.72
C ILE A 473 -3.99 -19.08 -7.81
N LEU A 474 -2.70 -18.96 -7.46
CA LEU A 474 -1.56 -19.18 -8.32
C LEU A 474 -0.87 -20.47 -7.90
N TYR A 475 -0.81 -21.46 -8.78
CA TYR A 475 -0.18 -22.73 -8.50
C TYR A 475 0.37 -23.40 -9.75
N ARG A 476 1.17 -24.42 -9.59
CA ARG A 476 1.81 -25.14 -10.72
C ARG A 476 0.75 -25.87 -11.57
N LYS A 477 0.83 -25.73 -12.88
CA LYS A 477 -0.02 -26.50 -13.82
C LYS A 477 0.14 -28.00 -13.58
N GLY A 478 -0.98 -28.72 -13.48
CA GLY A 478 -0.97 -30.15 -13.20
C GLY A 478 -0.58 -30.52 -11.76
N GLY A 479 -0.44 -29.54 -10.87
CA GLY A 479 -0.23 -29.76 -9.43
C GLY A 479 -1.41 -30.54 -8.84
N LYS A 480 -1.11 -31.47 -7.93
CA LYS A 480 -2.12 -32.24 -7.20
C LYS A 480 -2.87 -31.33 -6.24
N ARG A 481 -4.17 -31.59 -6.06
CA ARG A 481 -5.00 -30.99 -5.04
C ARG A 481 -5.23 -32.01 -3.91
N ASP A 482 -4.15 -32.37 -3.23
CA ASP A 482 -4.10 -33.38 -2.17
C ASP A 482 -3.72 -32.80 -0.79
N GLY A 483 -3.72 -31.47 -0.68
CA GLY A 483 -3.37 -30.76 0.55
C GLY A 483 -1.87 -30.63 0.82
N SER A 484 -1.01 -31.27 0.02
CA SER A 484 0.44 -31.33 0.30
C SER A 484 1.20 -30.06 -0.05
N GLN A 485 0.59 -29.11 -0.79
CA GLN A 485 1.28 -27.93 -1.32
C GLN A 485 1.42 -26.83 -0.27
N PRO A 486 2.65 -26.35 0.02
CA PRO A 486 2.83 -25.13 0.81
C PRO A 486 2.16 -23.95 0.14
N MET A 487 1.36 -23.19 0.89
CA MET A 487 0.61 -22.06 0.36
C MET A 487 0.82 -20.81 1.22
N LEU A 488 0.91 -19.65 0.54
CA LEU A 488 0.92 -18.34 1.16
C LEU A 488 -0.34 -17.59 0.73
N LEU A 489 -1.24 -17.29 1.68
CA LEU A 489 -2.46 -16.53 1.46
C LEU A 489 -2.26 -15.10 1.96
N THR A 490 -2.70 -14.12 1.17
CA THR A 490 -2.70 -12.70 1.53
C THR A 490 -4.06 -12.05 1.26
N GLY A 491 -4.31 -10.94 1.95
CA GLY A 491 -5.48 -10.09 1.81
C GLY A 491 -5.20 -8.71 2.40
N TYR A 492 -6.15 -7.76 2.24
CA TYR A 492 -6.04 -6.44 2.84
C TYR A 492 -7.34 -6.01 3.55
N GLY A 493 -8.43 -5.76 2.81
CA GLY A 493 -9.77 -5.54 3.34
C GLY A 493 -9.92 -4.25 4.16
N GLY A 494 -9.55 -3.09 3.59
CA GLY A 494 -9.74 -1.80 4.23
C GLY A 494 -9.55 -0.62 3.28
N TYR A 495 -10.05 0.56 3.69
CA TYR A 495 -9.91 1.85 3.00
C TYR A 495 -10.41 1.88 1.55
N GLY A 496 -11.28 0.95 1.15
CA GLY A 496 -11.65 0.80 -0.25
C GLY A 496 -10.49 0.38 -1.16
N HIS A 497 -9.36 -0.08 -0.59
CA HIS A 497 -8.18 -0.46 -1.36
C HIS A 497 -8.36 -1.82 -2.05
N SER A 498 -8.36 -1.82 -3.38
CA SER A 498 -8.56 -3.03 -4.19
C SER A 498 -7.26 -3.77 -4.45
N LEU A 499 -7.22 -5.07 -4.15
CA LEU A 499 -6.12 -5.95 -4.51
C LEU A 499 -6.28 -6.42 -5.97
N ARG A 500 -5.66 -5.68 -6.89
CA ARG A 500 -5.67 -5.99 -8.33
C ARG A 500 -4.63 -7.06 -8.67
N PRO A 501 -4.77 -7.74 -9.82
CA PRO A 501 -3.71 -8.57 -10.35
C PRO A 501 -2.39 -7.79 -10.45
N PHE A 502 -1.41 -8.23 -9.68
CA PHE A 502 -0.10 -7.57 -9.56
C PHE A 502 1.03 -8.59 -9.65
N PHE A 503 2.05 -8.29 -10.49
CA PHE A 503 3.24 -9.13 -10.57
C PHE A 503 4.15 -8.88 -9.39
N SER A 504 4.10 -9.75 -8.40
CA SER A 504 4.99 -9.70 -7.23
C SER A 504 6.24 -10.54 -7.47
N ARG A 505 7.43 -9.93 -7.29
CA ARG A 505 8.71 -10.68 -7.31
C ARG A 505 8.79 -11.66 -6.15
N ARG A 506 8.22 -11.30 -4.99
CA ARG A 506 8.10 -12.18 -3.83
C ARG A 506 7.25 -13.41 -4.15
N ALA A 507 6.07 -13.22 -4.74
CA ALA A 507 5.23 -14.32 -5.19
C ALA A 507 5.93 -15.17 -6.27
N ALA A 508 6.67 -14.55 -7.20
CA ALA A 508 7.45 -15.28 -8.20
C ALA A 508 8.57 -16.12 -7.56
N PHE A 509 9.27 -15.59 -6.57
CA PHE A 509 10.26 -16.34 -5.78
C PHE A 509 9.59 -17.55 -5.10
N TRP A 510 8.50 -17.34 -4.39
CA TRP A 510 7.74 -18.37 -3.69
C TRP A 510 7.26 -19.51 -4.61
N LEU A 511 6.66 -19.15 -5.76
CA LEU A 511 6.18 -20.09 -6.76
C LEU A 511 7.31 -20.91 -7.40
N ARG A 512 8.49 -20.33 -7.59
CA ARG A 512 9.68 -21.05 -8.13
C ARG A 512 10.18 -22.11 -7.17
N HIS A 513 10.08 -21.88 -5.88
CA HIS A 513 10.44 -22.85 -4.84
C HIS A 513 9.32 -23.83 -4.52
N GLY A 514 8.32 -23.95 -5.38
CA GLY A 514 7.28 -24.97 -5.28
C GLY A 514 6.11 -24.60 -4.39
N GLY A 515 6.05 -23.37 -3.84
CA GLY A 515 4.89 -22.87 -3.11
C GLY A 515 3.73 -22.53 -4.04
N ALA A 516 2.51 -22.44 -3.51
CA ALA A 516 1.35 -21.82 -4.13
C ALA A 516 1.06 -20.48 -3.45
N PHE A 517 0.39 -19.56 -4.16
CA PHE A 517 0.10 -18.22 -3.66
C PHE A 517 -1.37 -17.87 -3.88
N ALA A 518 -2.02 -17.28 -2.90
CA ALA A 518 -3.42 -16.89 -3.02
C ALA A 518 -3.64 -15.45 -2.56
N VAL A 519 -4.53 -14.73 -3.26
CA VAL A 519 -4.94 -13.37 -2.95
C VAL A 519 -6.45 -13.33 -2.80
N ALA A 520 -6.94 -12.97 -1.61
CA ALA A 520 -8.36 -12.81 -1.32
C ALA A 520 -8.79 -11.35 -1.53
N ASN A 521 -9.85 -11.13 -2.30
CA ASN A 521 -10.46 -9.83 -2.53
C ASN A 521 -11.62 -9.64 -1.52
N LEU A 522 -11.30 -9.07 -0.36
CA LEU A 522 -12.17 -9.01 0.81
C LEU A 522 -13.08 -7.79 0.81
N ARG A 523 -14.23 -7.87 1.48
CA ARG A 523 -14.97 -6.67 1.88
C ARG A 523 -14.07 -5.70 2.63
N GLY A 524 -14.42 -4.41 2.64
CA GLY A 524 -13.50 -3.34 3.08
C GLY A 524 -12.56 -2.85 1.96
N GLY A 525 -12.33 -3.67 0.90
CA GLY A 525 -11.74 -3.24 -0.37
C GLY A 525 -12.73 -2.54 -1.29
N GLY A 526 -12.27 -2.14 -2.49
CA GLY A 526 -13.08 -1.42 -3.49
C GLY A 526 -13.48 -2.24 -4.70
N GLU A 527 -13.24 -3.55 -4.72
CA GLU A 527 -13.37 -4.41 -5.91
C GLU A 527 -14.76 -4.42 -6.55
N TYR A 528 -15.81 -4.15 -5.75
CA TYR A 528 -17.20 -4.05 -6.17
C TYR A 528 -17.83 -2.69 -5.83
N GLY A 529 -16.99 -1.66 -5.56
CA GLY A 529 -17.43 -0.29 -5.31
C GLY A 529 -17.62 0.06 -3.84
N GLN A 530 -18.31 1.17 -3.59
CA GLN A 530 -18.45 1.73 -2.25
C GLN A 530 -19.21 0.79 -1.29
N GLU A 531 -20.22 0.08 -1.78
CA GLU A 531 -20.97 -0.86 -0.94
C GLU A 531 -20.08 -2.01 -0.42
N TRP A 532 -19.11 -2.46 -1.22
CA TRP A 532 -18.15 -3.48 -0.82
C TRP A 532 -17.20 -2.98 0.26
N HIS A 533 -16.76 -1.72 0.16
CA HIS A 533 -15.98 -1.06 1.20
C HIS A 533 -16.79 -0.92 2.50
N LEU A 534 -17.98 -0.31 2.42
CA LEU A 534 -18.83 -0.04 3.58
C LEU A 534 -19.40 -1.32 4.25
N ALA A 535 -19.32 -2.46 3.58
CA ALA A 535 -19.64 -3.76 4.17
C ALA A 535 -18.50 -4.35 5.01
N GLY A 536 -17.32 -3.70 5.05
CA GLY A 536 -16.13 -4.17 5.78
C GLY A 536 -15.43 -3.06 6.60
N ASN A 537 -16.08 -1.96 6.91
CA ASN A 537 -15.52 -0.89 7.75
C ASN A 537 -16.34 -0.64 9.02
N LEU A 538 -15.84 0.18 9.93
CA LEU A 538 -16.49 0.58 11.18
C LEU A 538 -17.04 -0.65 11.95
N THR A 539 -18.32 -0.62 12.31
CA THR A 539 -18.98 -1.72 13.04
C THR A 539 -19.11 -3.03 12.24
N LYS A 540 -18.84 -3.00 10.94
CA LYS A 540 -18.89 -4.17 10.04
C LYS A 540 -17.50 -4.78 9.77
N LYS A 541 -16.45 -4.30 10.43
CA LYS A 541 -15.07 -4.74 10.19
C LYS A 541 -14.87 -6.26 10.38
N GLN A 542 -15.64 -6.91 11.25
CA GLN A 542 -15.59 -8.38 11.42
C GLN A 542 -15.84 -9.15 10.11
N ASN A 543 -16.63 -8.59 9.18
CA ASN A 543 -16.88 -9.23 7.89
C ASN A 543 -15.59 -9.46 7.06
N VAL A 544 -14.59 -8.59 7.23
CA VAL A 544 -13.27 -8.72 6.57
C VAL A 544 -12.56 -9.99 7.05
N PHE A 545 -12.59 -10.23 8.35
CA PHE A 545 -11.94 -11.38 8.97
C PHE A 545 -12.69 -12.67 8.64
N ASP A 546 -14.01 -12.65 8.66
CA ASP A 546 -14.86 -13.76 8.24
C ASP A 546 -14.62 -14.14 6.78
N ASP A 547 -14.48 -13.15 5.88
CA ASP A 547 -14.16 -13.36 4.46
C ASP A 547 -12.79 -14.03 4.28
N PHE A 548 -11.79 -13.60 5.03
CA PHE A 548 -10.43 -14.14 4.94
C PHE A 548 -10.35 -15.57 5.51
N ILE A 549 -11.00 -15.82 6.63
CA ILE A 549 -11.12 -17.15 7.22
C ILE A 549 -11.81 -18.10 6.26
N ALA A 550 -12.92 -17.67 5.64
CA ALA A 550 -13.62 -18.46 4.63
C ALA A 550 -12.73 -18.74 3.39
N SER A 551 -11.88 -17.76 3.01
CA SER A 551 -10.92 -17.98 1.93
C SER A 551 -9.87 -19.03 2.28
N ALA A 552 -9.35 -19.03 3.49
CA ALA A 552 -8.44 -20.07 4.01
C ALA A 552 -9.11 -21.45 4.02
N GLN A 553 -10.36 -21.53 4.51
CA GLN A 553 -11.13 -22.76 4.52
C GLN A 553 -11.37 -23.32 3.12
N LEU A 554 -11.74 -22.46 2.14
CA LEU A 554 -11.88 -22.86 0.74
C LEU A 554 -10.61 -23.54 0.21
N LEU A 555 -9.43 -22.95 0.50
CA LEU A 555 -8.15 -23.47 0.02
C LEU A 555 -7.86 -24.87 0.59
N VAL A 556 -8.20 -25.10 1.86
CA VAL A 556 -8.06 -26.40 2.52
C VAL A 556 -9.09 -27.41 2.00
N GLU A 557 -10.37 -27.04 1.96
CA GLU A 557 -11.47 -27.90 1.51
C GLU A 557 -11.32 -28.36 0.05
N ARG A 558 -10.75 -27.49 -0.80
CA ARG A 558 -10.49 -27.81 -2.22
C ARG A 558 -9.16 -28.54 -2.45
N GLY A 559 -8.42 -28.86 -1.36
CA GLY A 559 -7.17 -29.58 -1.41
C GLY A 559 -6.00 -28.81 -2.02
N TYR A 560 -6.10 -27.48 -2.14
CA TYR A 560 -4.96 -26.65 -2.58
C TYR A 560 -3.82 -26.66 -1.56
N THR A 561 -4.14 -26.82 -0.28
CA THR A 561 -3.21 -26.87 0.83
C THR A 561 -3.87 -27.57 2.03
N ALA A 562 -3.15 -27.70 3.15
CA ALA A 562 -3.66 -28.15 4.43
C ALA A 562 -3.27 -27.15 5.53
N PRO A 563 -3.89 -27.15 6.72
CA PRO A 563 -3.58 -26.20 7.79
C PRO A 563 -2.10 -26.19 8.21
N ASP A 564 -1.43 -27.33 8.18
CA ASP A 564 0.00 -27.46 8.47
C ASP A 564 0.92 -27.01 7.31
N ARG A 565 0.35 -26.67 6.16
CA ARG A 565 1.02 -26.18 4.95
C ARG A 565 0.57 -24.76 4.55
N LEU A 566 -0.38 -24.15 5.29
CA LEU A 566 -0.91 -22.82 5.02
C LEU A 566 -0.21 -21.77 5.89
N ALA A 567 0.44 -20.81 5.23
CA ALA A 567 0.90 -19.58 5.85
C ALA A 567 0.06 -18.38 5.39
N ILE A 568 -0.01 -17.35 6.23
CA ILE A 568 -0.65 -16.08 5.92
C ILE A 568 0.33 -14.93 6.08
N GLU A 569 0.21 -13.92 5.21
CA GLU A 569 1.09 -12.74 5.22
C GLU A 569 0.30 -11.47 4.88
N GLY A 570 0.51 -10.40 5.65
CA GLY A 570 -0.10 -9.09 5.39
C GLY A 570 0.58 -7.97 6.15
N GLY A 571 0.35 -6.72 5.72
CA GLY A 571 0.94 -5.55 6.35
C GLY A 571 -0.06 -4.43 6.58
N SER A 572 0.20 -3.53 7.56
CA SER A 572 -0.67 -2.40 7.91
C SER A 572 -2.07 -2.89 8.34
N ASN A 573 -3.14 -2.42 7.70
CA ASN A 573 -4.47 -3.02 7.87
C ASN A 573 -4.49 -4.54 7.52
N GLY A 574 -3.64 -4.99 6.57
CA GLY A 574 -3.41 -6.42 6.34
C GLY A 574 -2.70 -7.11 7.51
N GLY A 575 -1.92 -6.38 8.32
CA GLY A 575 -1.35 -6.86 9.57
C GLY A 575 -2.41 -7.03 10.68
N LEU A 576 -3.37 -6.11 10.78
CA LEU A 576 -4.57 -6.29 11.60
C LEU A 576 -5.32 -7.56 11.18
N LEU A 577 -5.50 -7.76 9.86
CA LEU A 577 -6.13 -8.95 9.30
C LEU A 577 -5.40 -10.23 9.75
N MET A 578 -4.06 -10.25 9.69
CA MET A 578 -3.25 -11.40 10.15
C MET A 578 -3.43 -11.66 11.64
N GLY A 579 -3.39 -10.60 12.45
CA GLY A 579 -3.61 -10.70 13.90
C GLY A 579 -4.99 -11.24 14.24
N ALA A 580 -6.05 -10.69 13.65
CA ALA A 580 -7.43 -11.11 13.90
C ALA A 580 -7.70 -12.55 13.42
N ALA A 581 -7.24 -12.90 12.20
CA ALA A 581 -7.40 -14.26 11.67
C ALA A 581 -6.69 -15.29 12.54
N MET A 582 -5.47 -15.00 12.98
CA MET A 582 -4.67 -15.88 13.84
C MET A 582 -5.30 -16.12 15.21
N VAL A 583 -5.83 -15.06 15.86
CA VAL A 583 -6.42 -15.23 17.20
C VAL A 583 -7.81 -15.86 17.16
N GLN A 584 -8.57 -15.65 16.07
CA GLN A 584 -9.90 -16.23 15.89
C GLN A 584 -9.88 -17.69 15.44
N ARG A 585 -8.90 -18.09 14.59
CA ARG A 585 -8.81 -19.44 14.02
C ARG A 585 -7.35 -19.91 13.93
N PRO A 586 -6.66 -20.05 15.07
CA PRO A 586 -5.23 -20.42 15.12
C PRO A 586 -4.93 -21.78 14.46
N GLU A 587 -5.86 -22.70 14.46
CA GLU A 587 -5.72 -24.05 13.91
C GLU A 587 -5.67 -24.11 12.37
N LEU A 588 -6.08 -23.06 11.69
CA LEU A 588 -6.07 -23.01 10.22
C LEU A 588 -4.68 -22.73 9.64
N TYR A 589 -3.74 -22.24 10.45
CA TYR A 589 -2.49 -21.70 9.94
C TYR A 589 -1.26 -22.36 10.57
N ARG A 590 -0.27 -22.67 9.76
CA ARG A 590 1.04 -23.14 10.21
C ARG A 590 1.95 -22.00 10.62
N ALA A 591 1.95 -20.91 9.85
CA ALA A 591 2.79 -19.74 10.07
C ALA A 591 2.07 -18.44 9.72
N VAL A 592 2.43 -17.37 10.43
CA VAL A 592 1.93 -16.02 10.21
C VAL A 592 3.10 -15.05 10.09
N VAL A 593 3.10 -14.24 9.02
CA VAL A 593 4.00 -13.10 8.88
C VAL A 593 3.15 -11.85 8.86
N SER A 594 3.41 -10.94 9.81
CA SER A 594 2.65 -9.70 9.91
C SER A 594 3.58 -8.50 9.99
N HIS A 595 3.39 -7.57 9.06
CA HIS A 595 4.21 -6.38 8.90
C HIS A 595 3.47 -5.15 9.39
N VAL A 596 4.10 -4.33 10.24
CA VAL A 596 3.58 -3.01 10.66
C VAL A 596 2.08 -3.01 10.98
N GLY A 597 1.62 -4.02 11.74
CA GLY A 597 0.19 -4.28 11.94
C GLY A 597 -0.39 -3.53 13.13
N LEU A 598 -1.72 -3.32 13.08
CA LEU A 598 -2.51 -2.77 14.18
C LEU A 598 -3.08 -3.92 15.01
N TYR A 599 -2.82 -3.94 16.31
CA TYR A 599 -3.27 -5.06 17.16
C TYR A 599 -4.05 -4.62 18.39
N ASP A 600 -3.85 -3.39 18.86
CA ASP A 600 -4.60 -2.79 19.96
C ASP A 600 -5.59 -1.74 19.41
N MET A 601 -6.77 -2.21 19.03
CA MET A 601 -7.76 -1.38 18.34
C MET A 601 -8.43 -0.34 19.27
N LEU A 602 -8.30 -0.51 20.58
CA LEU A 602 -8.83 0.47 21.53
C LEU A 602 -7.91 1.69 21.71
N ARG A 603 -6.67 1.57 21.24
CA ARG A 603 -5.69 2.64 21.39
C ARG A 603 -5.23 3.24 20.05
N VAL A 604 -5.71 2.73 18.92
CA VAL A 604 -5.36 3.23 17.58
C VAL A 604 -5.59 4.73 17.46
N GLU A 605 -6.80 5.22 17.78
CA GLU A 605 -7.13 6.66 17.63
C GLU A 605 -6.32 7.58 18.55
N LEU A 606 -5.63 7.03 19.55
CA LEU A 606 -4.80 7.79 20.49
C LEU A 606 -3.36 7.99 19.98
N THR A 607 -2.99 7.34 18.89
CA THR A 607 -1.66 7.51 18.28
C THR A 607 -1.60 8.78 17.43
N PRO A 608 -0.40 9.33 17.14
CA PRO A 608 -0.27 10.57 16.37
C PRO A 608 -0.97 10.54 15.02
N ASN A 609 -0.94 9.38 14.33
CA ASN A 609 -1.61 9.20 13.04
C ASN A 609 -3.00 8.54 13.16
N GLY A 610 -3.32 7.95 14.30
CA GLY A 610 -4.51 7.10 14.45
C GLY A 610 -5.83 7.83 14.32
N ALA A 611 -5.87 9.12 14.67
CA ALA A 611 -7.08 9.94 14.54
C ALA A 611 -7.54 10.07 13.07
N PHE A 612 -6.64 10.01 12.09
CA PHE A 612 -6.98 10.01 10.66
C PHE A 612 -7.73 8.74 10.22
N ASN A 613 -7.63 7.67 11.01
CA ASN A 613 -8.17 6.35 10.69
C ASN A 613 -9.54 6.07 11.32
N VAL A 614 -10.14 7.04 12.02
CA VAL A 614 -11.47 6.86 12.66
C VAL A 614 -12.58 6.64 11.62
N THR A 615 -12.40 7.11 10.39
CA THR A 615 -13.31 6.90 9.26
C THR A 615 -13.36 5.46 8.79
N GLU A 616 -12.28 4.70 8.99
CA GLU A 616 -12.17 3.29 8.64
C GLU A 616 -12.51 2.36 9.83
N PHE A 617 -11.96 2.64 11.02
CA PHE A 617 -12.07 1.73 12.15
C PHE A 617 -13.18 2.12 13.14
N GLY A 618 -13.50 3.41 13.23
CA GLY A 618 -14.38 3.95 14.25
C GLY A 618 -13.63 4.53 15.46
N THR A 619 -14.37 4.94 16.45
CA THR A 619 -13.86 5.61 17.67
C THR A 619 -14.31 4.90 18.94
N ILE A 620 -13.44 4.90 19.96
CA ILE A 620 -13.79 4.44 21.33
C ILE A 620 -14.75 5.38 22.06
N LYS A 621 -15.08 6.55 21.48
CA LYS A 621 -15.99 7.56 22.06
C LYS A 621 -17.46 7.27 21.75
N ASP A 622 -17.74 6.37 20.82
CA ASP A 622 -19.08 5.86 20.49
C ASP A 622 -19.24 4.43 21.02
N ALA A 623 -20.32 4.17 21.75
CA ALA A 623 -20.52 2.88 22.42
C ALA A 623 -20.64 1.69 21.45
N SER A 624 -21.24 1.89 20.27
CA SER A 624 -21.41 0.83 19.27
C SER A 624 -20.10 0.52 18.56
N GLN A 625 -19.33 1.55 18.24
CA GLN A 625 -18.02 1.42 17.60
C GLN A 625 -16.98 0.86 18.57
N PHE A 626 -16.95 1.30 19.83
CA PHE A 626 -16.13 0.68 20.87
C PHE A 626 -16.39 -0.83 20.96
N LYS A 627 -17.67 -1.23 21.04
CA LYS A 627 -18.04 -2.65 21.12
C LYS A 627 -17.51 -3.45 19.92
N ALA A 628 -17.59 -2.87 18.73
CA ALA A 628 -17.06 -3.52 17.51
C ALA A 628 -15.52 -3.59 17.55
N LEU A 629 -14.83 -2.48 17.87
CA LEU A 629 -13.37 -2.41 18.00
C LEU A 629 -12.86 -3.45 19.00
N TYR A 630 -13.47 -3.53 20.18
CA TYR A 630 -13.08 -4.49 21.22
C TYR A 630 -13.29 -5.93 20.75
N ALA A 631 -14.40 -6.22 20.07
CA ALA A 631 -14.76 -7.58 19.63
C ALA A 631 -13.74 -8.22 18.68
N TYR A 632 -13.04 -7.42 17.86
CA TYR A 632 -12.03 -7.95 16.94
C TYR A 632 -10.58 -7.57 17.27
N SER A 633 -10.34 -6.76 18.31
CA SER A 633 -8.99 -6.29 18.67
C SER A 633 -8.05 -7.47 18.97
N PRO A 634 -7.04 -7.77 18.12
CA PRO A 634 -6.24 -8.97 18.26
C PRO A 634 -5.55 -9.13 19.62
N LEU A 635 -4.96 -8.04 20.13
CA LEU A 635 -4.25 -8.03 21.40
C LEU A 635 -5.12 -8.53 22.57
N HIS A 636 -6.39 -8.11 22.59
CA HIS A 636 -7.33 -8.39 23.67
C HIS A 636 -7.93 -9.81 23.59
N HIS A 637 -7.78 -10.50 22.46
CA HIS A 637 -8.32 -11.84 22.24
C HIS A 637 -7.25 -12.94 22.20
N VAL A 638 -5.99 -12.62 22.52
CA VAL A 638 -4.97 -13.66 22.75
C VAL A 638 -5.29 -14.41 24.03
N GLN A 639 -5.46 -15.73 23.94
CA GLN A 639 -5.79 -16.62 25.05
C GLN A 639 -4.57 -17.43 25.51
N ASP A 640 -4.35 -17.49 26.82
CA ASP A 640 -3.25 -18.27 27.39
C ASP A 640 -3.45 -19.79 27.15
N GLY A 641 -2.35 -20.49 26.87
CA GLY A 641 -2.36 -21.92 26.58
C GLY A 641 -2.80 -22.32 25.16
N THR A 642 -3.21 -21.36 24.32
CA THR A 642 -3.62 -21.65 22.94
C THR A 642 -2.41 -21.98 22.07
N ALA A 643 -2.55 -23.03 21.25
CA ALA A 643 -1.52 -23.45 20.29
C ALA A 643 -1.52 -22.53 19.06
N TYR A 644 -0.98 -21.31 19.18
CA TYR A 644 -0.84 -20.39 18.06
C TYR A 644 0.12 -20.92 16.99
N PRO A 645 -0.04 -20.48 15.70
CA PRO A 645 0.94 -20.76 14.66
C PRO A 645 2.31 -20.17 15.00
N ALA A 646 3.33 -20.51 14.22
CA ALA A 646 4.60 -19.79 14.27
C ALA A 646 4.40 -18.36 13.75
N VAL A 647 4.95 -17.35 14.44
CA VAL A 647 4.70 -15.94 14.14
C VAL A 647 6.00 -15.18 13.93
N LEU A 648 6.08 -14.42 12.84
CA LEU A 648 7.11 -13.40 12.62
C LEU A 648 6.42 -12.05 12.48
N LEU A 649 6.61 -11.19 13.47
CA LEU A 649 6.13 -9.81 13.47
C LEU A 649 7.28 -8.88 13.05
N THR A 650 7.02 -7.96 12.12
CA THR A 650 8.04 -7.01 11.67
C THR A 650 7.53 -5.57 11.73
N THR A 651 8.41 -4.64 12.11
CA THR A 651 8.11 -3.20 12.10
C THR A 651 9.38 -2.37 11.90
N GLY A 652 9.23 -1.10 11.53
CA GLY A 652 10.31 -0.11 11.52
C GLY A 652 10.23 0.78 12.75
N GLU A 653 11.38 1.22 13.28
CA GLU A 653 11.43 2.14 14.43
C GLU A 653 10.82 3.51 14.12
N HIS A 654 10.85 3.90 12.83
CA HIS A 654 10.38 5.21 12.36
C HIS A 654 9.01 5.14 11.68
N ASP A 655 8.20 4.14 12.00
CA ASP A 655 6.85 4.00 11.43
C ASP A 655 5.93 5.09 11.99
N GLY A 656 5.63 6.09 11.14
CA GLY A 656 4.74 7.20 11.48
C GLY A 656 3.27 6.92 11.14
N ARG A 657 2.95 5.82 10.46
CA ARG A 657 1.57 5.43 10.12
C ARG A 657 0.94 4.54 11.17
N VAL A 658 1.70 3.54 11.62
CA VAL A 658 1.31 2.61 12.68
C VAL A 658 2.43 2.55 13.70
N ASP A 659 2.18 3.10 14.88
CA ASP A 659 3.18 3.15 15.93
C ASP A 659 3.78 1.77 16.21
N PRO A 660 5.11 1.62 16.25
CA PRO A 660 5.80 0.34 16.40
C PRO A 660 5.40 -0.43 17.66
N TRP A 661 4.99 0.27 18.73
CA TRP A 661 4.56 -0.35 19.99
C TRP A 661 3.34 -1.27 19.82
N MET A 662 2.52 -1.06 18.78
CA MET A 662 1.44 -1.99 18.43
C MET A 662 1.99 -3.40 18.22
N THR A 663 3.06 -3.51 17.43
CA THR A 663 3.76 -4.76 17.14
C THR A 663 4.47 -5.31 18.38
N TYR A 664 5.05 -4.44 19.20
CA TYR A 664 5.77 -4.84 20.43
C TYR A 664 4.82 -5.45 21.46
N LYS A 665 3.69 -4.81 21.74
CA LYS A 665 2.67 -5.32 22.66
C LYS A 665 2.13 -6.68 22.22
N MET A 666 1.82 -6.83 20.94
CA MET A 666 1.34 -8.10 20.38
C MET A 666 2.38 -9.21 20.51
N THR A 667 3.67 -8.92 20.29
CA THR A 667 4.77 -9.85 20.51
C THR A 667 4.81 -10.33 21.97
N ALA A 668 4.85 -9.38 22.90
CA ALA A 668 4.88 -9.65 24.34
C ALA A 668 3.69 -10.52 24.78
N ARG A 669 2.50 -10.21 24.29
CA ARG A 669 1.27 -10.93 24.62
C ARG A 669 1.26 -12.38 24.08
N LEU A 670 1.70 -12.58 22.83
CA LEU A 670 1.78 -13.90 22.23
C LEU A 670 2.85 -14.79 22.89
N GLN A 671 4.03 -14.24 23.16
CA GLN A 671 5.11 -14.97 23.86
C GLN A 671 4.66 -15.41 25.27
N ALA A 672 3.95 -14.54 25.98
CA ALA A 672 3.42 -14.85 27.32
C ALA A 672 2.27 -15.86 27.29
N ALA A 673 1.50 -15.93 26.22
CA ALA A 673 0.34 -16.80 26.10
C ALA A 673 0.73 -18.29 25.98
N ASN A 674 1.80 -18.60 25.24
CA ASN A 674 2.26 -19.96 25.04
C ASN A 674 3.80 -20.01 24.87
N PRO A 675 4.58 -19.85 25.95
CA PRO A 675 6.04 -19.75 25.88
C PRO A 675 6.73 -21.04 25.38
N ALA A 676 6.07 -22.20 25.54
CA ALA A 676 6.56 -23.49 25.06
C ALA A 676 6.05 -23.85 23.65
N GLY A 677 5.29 -22.94 23.03
CA GLY A 677 4.68 -23.15 21.73
C GLY A 677 5.64 -22.97 20.54
N ARG A 678 5.05 -22.79 19.36
CA ARG A 678 5.80 -22.44 18.15
C ARG A 678 6.43 -21.05 18.30
N PRO A 679 7.53 -20.75 17.57
CA PRO A 679 8.27 -19.50 17.73
C PRO A 679 7.41 -18.26 17.45
N VAL A 680 7.54 -17.25 18.31
CA VAL A 680 7.00 -15.90 18.16
C VAL A 680 8.19 -14.95 18.13
N LEU A 681 8.50 -14.42 16.96
CA LEU A 681 9.68 -13.60 16.69
C LEU A 681 9.30 -12.17 16.36
N LEU A 682 10.10 -11.22 16.84
CA LEU A 682 9.98 -9.80 16.55
C LEU A 682 11.22 -9.33 15.77
N ARG A 683 11.02 -8.71 14.61
CA ARG A 683 12.05 -8.05 13.81
C ARG A 683 11.78 -6.55 13.75
N VAL A 684 12.66 -5.75 14.33
CA VAL A 684 12.58 -4.27 14.29
C VAL A 684 13.73 -3.74 13.46
N ALA A 685 13.41 -2.95 12.43
CA ALA A 685 14.40 -2.31 11.56
C ALA A 685 14.62 -0.86 12.01
N SER A 686 15.86 -0.50 12.35
CA SER A 686 16.22 0.84 12.83
C SER A 686 16.37 1.89 11.72
N ASP A 687 16.32 1.49 10.45
CA ASP A 687 16.46 2.33 9.26
C ASP A 687 15.23 2.32 8.37
N ALA A 688 14.07 1.92 8.91
CA ALA A 688 12.82 1.79 8.18
C ALA A 688 11.63 2.35 8.98
N GLY A 689 10.57 2.71 8.25
CA GLY A 689 9.27 3.08 8.77
C GLY A 689 8.20 2.08 8.31
N HIS A 690 7.08 2.60 7.75
CA HIS A 690 5.94 1.79 7.28
C HIS A 690 6.22 1.00 5.99
N GLY A 691 7.33 1.25 5.33
CA GLY A 691 7.76 0.56 4.09
C GLY A 691 8.11 1.51 2.96
N ILE A 692 7.46 2.65 2.83
CA ILE A 692 7.86 3.70 1.87
C ILE A 692 9.22 4.24 2.29
N GLY A 693 10.10 4.47 1.31
CA GLY A 693 11.46 4.97 1.57
C GLY A 693 12.46 3.94 2.09
N THR A 694 12.04 2.71 2.41
CA THR A 694 12.97 1.64 2.80
C THR A 694 13.98 1.36 1.69
N SER A 695 15.25 1.25 2.05
CA SER A 695 16.34 0.99 1.10
C SER A 695 16.18 -0.39 0.42
N LEU A 696 16.72 -0.52 -0.79
CA LEU A 696 16.71 -1.81 -1.49
C LEU A 696 17.41 -2.90 -0.68
N ALA A 697 18.52 -2.56 -0.03
CA ALA A 697 19.27 -3.50 0.82
C ALA A 697 18.44 -3.99 2.00
N SER A 698 17.80 -3.07 2.75
CA SER A 698 16.93 -3.41 3.88
C SER A 698 15.72 -4.24 3.46
N THR A 699 15.13 -3.95 2.28
CA THR A 699 14.04 -4.74 1.70
C THR A 699 14.48 -6.18 1.42
N ILE A 700 15.65 -6.38 0.83
CA ILE A 700 16.18 -7.71 0.52
C ILE A 700 16.50 -8.50 1.80
N GLU A 701 17.04 -7.85 2.83
CA GLU A 701 17.28 -8.47 4.14
C GLU A 701 15.98 -8.93 4.78
N GLN A 702 14.95 -8.08 4.78
CA GLN A 702 13.64 -8.44 5.33
C GLN A 702 13.00 -9.60 4.56
N ASP A 703 13.04 -9.56 3.23
CA ASP A 703 12.51 -10.64 2.39
C ASP A 703 13.25 -11.96 2.64
N ALA A 704 14.57 -11.92 2.83
CA ALA A 704 15.37 -13.11 3.15
C ALA A 704 14.99 -13.70 4.51
N ASP A 705 14.76 -12.86 5.53
CA ASP A 705 14.31 -13.28 6.84
C ASP A 705 12.93 -13.94 6.79
N VAL A 706 11.99 -13.30 6.09
CA VAL A 706 10.61 -13.80 5.92
C VAL A 706 10.58 -15.13 5.20
N PHE A 707 11.26 -15.26 4.06
CA PHE A 707 11.26 -16.52 3.32
C PHE A 707 12.01 -17.64 4.05
N ALA A 708 13.12 -17.33 4.73
CA ALA A 708 13.81 -18.32 5.55
C ALA A 708 12.90 -18.85 6.67
N PHE A 709 12.18 -17.96 7.35
CA PHE A 709 11.20 -18.34 8.37
C PHE A 709 10.08 -19.21 7.78
N LEU A 710 9.46 -18.78 6.68
CA LEU A 710 8.37 -19.52 6.03
C LEU A 710 8.82 -20.88 5.52
N PHE A 711 10.01 -20.99 4.91
CA PHE A 711 10.56 -22.27 4.44
C PHE A 711 10.75 -23.24 5.60
N ALA A 712 11.36 -22.77 6.71
CA ALA A 712 11.55 -23.58 7.89
C ALA A 712 10.21 -24.07 8.48
N GLN A 713 9.19 -23.22 8.57
CA GLN A 713 7.91 -23.58 9.15
C GLN A 713 7.08 -24.51 8.26
N LEU A 714 7.21 -24.42 6.96
CA LEU A 714 6.43 -25.20 5.98
C LEU A 714 7.21 -26.41 5.41
N GLY A 715 8.44 -26.66 5.88
CA GLY A 715 9.30 -27.75 5.41
C GLY A 715 9.68 -27.63 3.94
N MET A 716 9.96 -26.40 3.47
CA MET A 716 10.46 -26.10 2.13
C MET A 716 12.00 -26.06 2.11
N HIS A 717 12.60 -26.35 0.94
CA HIS A 717 14.05 -26.44 0.76
C HIS A 717 14.54 -25.56 -0.40
#